data_1dfc0c39902fb28f6cde487dfa1889ea
#
_entry.id   1dfc0c39902fb28f6cde487dfa1889ea
#
_cell.length_a   1.000
_cell.length_b   1.000
_cell.length_c   1.000
_cell.angle_alpha   90.00
_cell.angle_beta   90.00
_cell.angle_gamma   90.00
#
_symmetry.space_group_name_H-M   'P 1'
#
loop_
_entity.id
_entity.type
_entity.pdbx_description
1 polymer ?
#
loop_
_entity_poly.entity_id
_entity_poly.type
_entity_poly.pdbx_seq_one_letter_code
_entity_poly.pdbx_strand_id
1 'polypeptide(L)'
;LVIDLTGMDIANASLLDEATAAAEAVGLAQRVTKNNSKKIFVSETCNPQTINLIKTRIEPFGLELIVGNQKDFLKSEKSELICGVIAYPDTLGDIADPSEAISQIRKKGGKAIVICDLLSLAKLKTPAELGADIAVGNAQRFGVPMGYGGPHAAFFATKEEFKRSMPGRIIGVSVDRFGKKAYRLSLQTREQHIRRDKATSNICTAQALLAIVSAAYAIYHGPKGILNIANRTSKLAKLFADKIKIAGYELHSDNFFDTVTVKTKDKTDEIYRKAIAEKVNLRKINNQIISVAFDEAKRLDHVNLLLKIFGVKEVINKSTDVKLENIPQELLRSSKYLTHPVFNKYHSETEMMRYLKKLEDSDIALNRSMIALGSCTMKLNATAEMIPISWKEFSLPHPFVPINQMKGYQILFNDLIKDLKEITGFDAVSLQPNSGAQGEYAGLMTIRAFHKNNNESNRDVCLIPNSAHGTNPASAQMSGMKVVVVNCDENGNIDLEDLKNKSKKYSKDLAALMVTYPSTHGVFEEKIIEICNIIHTNGGQVYMDGANLNALVGIAKPGKFGPDVCHINLHKTFCIPHGGGGPGMGPIACAKHLEEFLPTHHHLQNSKLTKGVGSVSAAPWGSASILVISWMYIKMMGSKGLKLASQISILNANYISKKLSEKYKVLYTGKNGNVAHECIIDIRPIKEKTGITEEDIAKRLIDYGYHAPTMSWPVSGTIMIEPTESENLEEINKFCNALLNIKDEIDKIDSGSFEKKDNPMINAPHTYLELSSDEWKHSYSRQEAAFPKKYLKDHKYWAPVARVDNVYGDRNLVCSCPSMDEYKDEAA
;
A
#
# COMPACT_ATOMS: atom_id res chain seq x y z
N LEU A 1 -10.13 2.06 14.75
CA LEU A 1 -10.90 0.94 14.24
C LEU A 1 -10.19 -0.40 14.48
N VAL A 2 -8.99 -0.59 13.90
CA VAL A 2 -8.27 -1.88 13.99
C VAL A 2 -7.85 -2.19 15.42
N ILE A 3 -7.28 -1.22 16.13
CA ILE A 3 -6.91 -1.36 17.55
C ILE A 3 -8.12 -1.78 18.39
N ASP A 4 -9.25 -1.08 18.25
CA ASP A 4 -10.47 -1.35 19.02
C ASP A 4 -11.03 -2.76 18.78
N LEU A 5 -11.00 -3.23 17.53
CA LEU A 5 -11.53 -4.56 17.19
C LEU A 5 -10.57 -5.68 17.55
N THR A 6 -9.27 -5.51 17.38
CA THR A 6 -8.25 -6.54 17.66
C THR A 6 -7.79 -6.57 19.11
N GLY A 7 -8.01 -5.49 19.87
CA GLY A 7 -7.50 -5.29 21.23
C GLY A 7 -5.98 -5.07 21.31
N MET A 8 -5.30 -4.92 20.18
CA MET A 8 -3.85 -4.67 20.13
C MET A 8 -3.52 -3.21 20.44
N ASP A 9 -2.26 -2.93 20.80
CA ASP A 9 -1.83 -1.60 21.25
C ASP A 9 -1.59 -0.62 20.09
N ILE A 10 -1.12 -1.11 18.93
CA ILE A 10 -0.73 -0.28 17.78
C ILE A 10 -1.08 -0.99 16.47
N ALA A 11 -1.46 -0.23 15.45
CA ALA A 11 -1.85 -0.78 14.15
C ALA A 11 -1.39 0.09 12.97
N ASN A 12 -1.09 -0.59 11.84
CA ASN A 12 -1.13 -0.04 10.49
C ASN A 12 -2.34 -0.65 9.77
N ALA A 13 -3.16 0.17 9.13
CA ALA A 13 -4.42 -0.25 8.51
C ALA A 13 -4.39 -0.21 6.97
N SER A 14 -3.23 -0.05 6.35
CA SER A 14 -3.10 0.19 4.90
C SER A 14 -2.08 -0.71 4.20
N LEU A 15 -1.85 -1.93 4.71
CA LEU A 15 -1.01 -2.92 4.02
C LEU A 15 -1.69 -3.42 2.72
N LEU A 16 -0.93 -4.11 1.87
CA LEU A 16 -1.33 -4.38 0.49
C LEU A 16 -2.47 -5.38 0.37
N ASP A 17 -2.41 -6.49 1.10
CA ASP A 17 -3.44 -7.52 1.24
C ASP A 17 -3.18 -8.39 2.47
N GLU A 18 -4.14 -9.28 2.84
CA GLU A 18 -4.03 -10.16 4.02
C GLU A 18 -2.81 -11.06 3.98
N ALA A 19 -2.56 -11.70 2.85
CA ALA A 19 -1.45 -12.64 2.71
C ALA A 19 -0.09 -11.95 2.84
N THR A 20 0.03 -10.73 2.28
CA THR A 20 1.21 -9.88 2.43
C THR A 20 1.38 -9.43 3.89
N ALA A 21 0.28 -9.03 4.56
CA ALA A 21 0.31 -8.66 5.97
C ALA A 21 0.79 -9.82 6.86
N ALA A 22 0.33 -11.06 6.58
CA ALA A 22 0.79 -12.26 7.27
C ALA A 22 2.28 -12.52 7.02
N ALA A 23 2.76 -12.35 5.80
CA ALA A 23 4.19 -12.49 5.48
C ALA A 23 5.06 -11.40 6.13
N GLU A 24 4.58 -10.16 6.21
CA GLU A 24 5.22 -9.08 6.97
C GLU A 24 5.26 -9.39 8.49
N ALA A 25 4.21 -10.06 9.02
CA ALA A 25 4.18 -10.50 10.41
C ALA A 25 5.24 -11.58 10.70
N VAL A 26 5.44 -12.51 9.77
CA VAL A 26 6.55 -13.48 9.84
C VAL A 26 7.90 -12.75 9.82
N GLY A 27 8.07 -11.76 8.95
CA GLY A 27 9.28 -10.93 8.90
C GLY A 27 9.53 -10.14 10.19
N LEU A 28 8.48 -9.58 10.81
CA LEU A 28 8.61 -8.95 12.13
C LEU A 28 9.02 -9.98 13.18
N ALA A 29 8.36 -11.13 13.23
CA ALA A 29 8.68 -12.20 14.19
C ALA A 29 10.15 -12.64 14.05
N GLN A 30 10.66 -12.80 12.83
CA GLN A 30 12.07 -13.12 12.57
C GLN A 30 13.03 -12.06 13.15
N ARG A 31 12.70 -10.76 13.05
CA ARG A 31 13.55 -9.68 13.58
C ARG A 31 13.54 -9.59 15.10
N VAL A 32 12.45 -9.96 15.76
CA VAL A 32 12.29 -9.77 17.22
C VAL A 32 12.47 -11.05 18.04
N THR A 33 12.45 -12.21 17.40
CA THR A 33 12.69 -13.49 18.06
C THR A 33 14.20 -13.67 18.31
N LYS A 34 14.56 -14.02 19.54
CA LYS A 34 15.98 -14.09 19.96
C LYS A 34 16.59 -15.49 19.85
N ASN A 35 15.80 -16.50 19.47
CA ASN A 35 16.33 -17.86 19.30
C ASN A 35 16.97 -18.04 17.90
N ASN A 36 17.69 -19.14 17.71
CA ASN A 36 18.37 -19.48 16.45
C ASN A 36 17.54 -20.38 15.53
N SER A 37 16.24 -20.50 15.77
CA SER A 37 15.37 -21.33 14.94
C SER A 37 15.26 -20.79 13.51
N LYS A 38 15.09 -21.71 12.56
CA LYS A 38 14.70 -21.42 11.17
C LYS A 38 13.27 -21.87 10.86
N LYS A 39 12.55 -22.39 11.86
CA LYS A 39 11.24 -23.01 11.67
C LYS A 39 10.11 -22.02 11.87
N ILE A 40 9.17 -22.03 10.93
CA ILE A 40 7.93 -21.28 10.95
C ILE A 40 6.80 -22.28 10.82
N PHE A 41 5.87 -22.25 11.78
CA PHE A 41 4.65 -23.06 11.71
C PHE A 41 3.51 -22.24 11.11
N VAL A 42 2.75 -22.82 10.18
CA VAL A 42 1.50 -22.24 9.66
C VAL A 42 0.42 -23.33 9.73
N SER A 43 -0.71 -23.01 10.36
CA SER A 43 -1.85 -23.93 10.38
C SER A 43 -2.33 -24.26 8.97
N GLU A 44 -2.58 -25.51 8.67
CA GLU A 44 -3.16 -25.96 7.40
C GLU A 44 -4.55 -25.37 7.14
N THR A 45 -5.21 -24.85 8.20
CA THR A 45 -6.50 -24.17 8.12
C THR A 45 -6.39 -22.67 7.92
N CYS A 46 -5.20 -22.12 7.65
CA CYS A 46 -5.05 -20.79 7.07
C CYS A 46 -5.47 -20.81 5.59
N ASN A 47 -5.80 -19.64 5.05
CA ASN A 47 -6.16 -19.52 3.63
C ASN A 47 -5.00 -19.96 2.72
N PRO A 48 -5.24 -20.77 1.66
CA PRO A 48 -4.20 -21.29 0.78
C PRO A 48 -3.31 -20.22 0.16
N GLN A 49 -3.88 -19.08 -0.25
CA GLN A 49 -3.13 -17.94 -0.80
C GLN A 49 -2.16 -17.36 0.23
N THR A 50 -2.53 -17.33 1.51
CA THR A 50 -1.66 -16.85 2.59
C THR A 50 -0.50 -17.79 2.83
N ILE A 51 -0.75 -19.10 2.87
CA ILE A 51 0.30 -20.13 3.00
C ILE A 51 1.30 -20.02 1.84
N ASN A 52 0.81 -19.90 0.60
CA ASN A 52 1.65 -19.81 -0.59
C ASN A 52 2.50 -18.53 -0.61
N LEU A 53 1.94 -17.39 -0.21
CA LEU A 53 2.68 -16.12 -0.18
C LEU A 53 3.74 -16.13 0.94
N ILE A 54 3.45 -16.66 2.12
CA ILE A 54 4.45 -16.86 3.18
C ILE A 54 5.59 -17.71 2.66
N LYS A 55 5.29 -18.82 1.96
CA LYS A 55 6.31 -19.69 1.36
C LYS A 55 7.24 -18.92 0.41
N THR A 56 6.67 -18.08 -0.48
CA THR A 56 7.47 -17.24 -1.40
C THR A 56 8.37 -16.27 -0.64
N ARG A 57 7.85 -15.64 0.43
CA ARG A 57 8.55 -14.59 1.18
C ARG A 57 9.70 -15.12 2.04
N ILE A 58 9.63 -16.35 2.52
CA ILE A 58 10.66 -16.95 3.38
C ILE A 58 11.74 -17.71 2.61
N GLU A 59 11.47 -18.11 1.36
CA GLU A 59 12.42 -18.87 0.53
C GLU A 59 13.79 -18.20 0.41
N PRO A 60 13.90 -16.89 0.16
CA PRO A 60 15.20 -16.22 0.04
C PRO A 60 16.08 -16.31 1.29
N PHE A 61 15.49 -16.52 2.45
CA PHE A 61 16.18 -16.56 3.74
C PHE A 61 16.52 -17.99 4.21
N GLY A 62 16.16 -19.00 3.40
CA GLY A 62 16.39 -20.40 3.76
C GLY A 62 15.66 -20.83 5.04
N LEU A 63 14.49 -20.24 5.32
CA LEU A 63 13.64 -20.61 6.44
C LEU A 63 12.78 -21.82 6.09
N GLU A 64 12.47 -22.62 7.09
CA GLU A 64 11.69 -23.85 6.96
C GLU A 64 10.20 -23.58 7.26
N LEU A 65 9.33 -23.78 6.26
CA LEU A 65 7.88 -23.70 6.42
C LEU A 65 7.32 -25.06 6.78
N ILE A 66 6.66 -25.15 7.93
CA ILE A 66 5.95 -26.34 8.38
C ILE A 66 4.45 -26.04 8.35
N VAL A 67 3.73 -26.72 7.46
CA VAL A 67 2.27 -26.61 7.35
C VAL A 67 1.64 -27.89 7.91
N GLY A 68 0.70 -27.76 8.83
CA GLY A 68 0.07 -28.93 9.45
C GLY A 68 -1.05 -28.59 10.42
N ASN A 69 -1.61 -29.65 11.01
CA ASN A 69 -2.63 -29.50 12.05
C ASN A 69 -2.03 -28.90 13.31
N GLN A 70 -2.61 -27.81 13.77
CA GLN A 70 -2.07 -27.07 14.92
C GLN A 70 -2.07 -27.87 16.22
N LYS A 71 -3.08 -28.73 16.46
CA LYS A 71 -3.17 -29.52 17.70
C LYS A 71 -2.11 -30.61 17.76
N ASP A 72 -1.87 -31.29 16.64
CA ASP A 72 -0.92 -32.40 16.58
C ASP A 72 0.51 -31.91 16.52
N PHE A 73 0.81 -30.93 15.64
CA PHE A 73 2.16 -30.40 15.48
C PHE A 73 2.68 -29.72 16.74
N LEU A 74 1.89 -28.83 17.34
CA LEU A 74 2.35 -28.06 18.49
C LEU A 74 2.57 -28.91 19.75
N LYS A 75 1.95 -30.09 19.84
CA LYS A 75 2.21 -31.08 20.91
C LYS A 75 3.44 -31.93 20.64
N SER A 76 3.65 -32.35 19.40
CA SER A 76 4.75 -33.25 19.00
C SER A 76 6.08 -32.58 18.79
N GLU A 77 6.09 -31.35 18.24
CA GLU A 77 7.31 -30.61 17.94
C GLU A 77 8.02 -30.13 19.23
N LYS A 78 9.27 -30.49 19.38
CA LYS A 78 10.10 -30.11 20.54
C LYS A 78 11.03 -28.94 20.28
N SER A 79 11.26 -28.59 18.98
CA SER A 79 12.20 -27.53 18.63
C SER A 79 11.60 -26.12 18.80
N GLU A 80 12.46 -25.14 18.91
CA GLU A 80 12.11 -23.73 18.93
C GLU A 80 11.47 -23.29 17.60
N LEU A 81 10.62 -22.29 17.66
CA LEU A 81 9.98 -21.66 16.50
C LEU A 81 10.35 -20.17 16.42
N ILE A 82 10.41 -19.61 15.19
CA ILE A 82 10.40 -18.17 14.98
C ILE A 82 9.00 -17.64 15.27
N CYS A 83 7.97 -18.27 14.70
CA CYS A 83 6.56 -17.93 14.90
C CYS A 83 5.65 -19.09 14.54
N GLY A 84 4.39 -18.95 14.98
CA GLY A 84 3.27 -19.77 14.52
C GLY A 84 2.15 -18.87 14.02
N VAL A 85 1.59 -19.22 12.85
CA VAL A 85 0.48 -18.51 12.20
C VAL A 85 -0.77 -19.36 12.26
N ILE A 86 -1.86 -18.81 12.81
CA ILE A 86 -3.16 -19.47 12.97
C ILE A 86 -4.28 -18.52 12.49
N ALA A 87 -5.38 -19.09 12.01
CA ALA A 87 -6.55 -18.32 11.55
C ALA A 87 -7.71 -18.41 12.55
N TYR A 88 -8.46 -17.30 12.72
CA TYR A 88 -9.55 -17.15 13.65
C TYR A 88 -10.61 -16.16 13.15
N PRO A 89 -11.79 -16.63 12.63
CA PRO A 89 -12.09 -18.02 12.26
C PRO A 89 -11.14 -18.59 11.19
N ASP A 90 -11.14 -19.92 11.05
CA ASP A 90 -10.28 -20.58 10.06
C ASP A 90 -10.90 -20.60 8.64
N THR A 91 -10.16 -21.13 7.66
CA THR A 91 -10.59 -21.18 6.25
C THR A 91 -11.81 -22.09 5.99
N LEU A 92 -12.14 -22.98 6.93
CA LEU A 92 -13.31 -23.85 6.88
C LEU A 92 -14.50 -23.26 7.65
N GLY A 93 -14.31 -22.09 8.27
CA GLY A 93 -15.31 -21.40 9.06
C GLY A 93 -15.32 -21.81 10.53
N ASP A 94 -14.45 -22.73 10.97
CA ASP A 94 -14.42 -23.18 12.35
C ASP A 94 -13.93 -22.07 13.30
N ILE A 95 -14.64 -21.95 14.44
CA ILE A 95 -14.26 -21.10 15.57
C ILE A 95 -13.75 -22.01 16.68
N ALA A 96 -12.50 -22.39 16.63
CA ALA A 96 -11.81 -23.07 17.72
C ALA A 96 -11.08 -22.06 18.60
N ASP A 97 -11.00 -22.32 19.91
CA ASP A 97 -10.21 -21.50 20.83
C ASP A 97 -8.71 -21.59 20.49
N PRO A 98 -8.07 -20.50 20.07
CA PRO A 98 -6.65 -20.52 19.70
C PRO A 98 -5.70 -20.37 20.90
N SER A 99 -6.19 -20.19 22.12
CA SER A 99 -5.40 -19.86 23.32
C SER A 99 -4.34 -20.94 23.63
N GLU A 100 -4.70 -22.24 23.48
CA GLU A 100 -3.72 -23.32 23.68
C GLU A 100 -2.62 -23.28 22.63
N ALA A 101 -2.97 -23.10 21.35
CA ALA A 101 -1.99 -22.99 20.28
C ALA A 101 -1.05 -21.79 20.47
N ILE A 102 -1.58 -20.63 20.84
CA ILE A 102 -0.80 -19.43 21.17
C ILE A 102 0.17 -19.71 22.31
N SER A 103 -0.30 -20.35 23.39
CA SER A 103 0.54 -20.72 24.53
C SER A 103 1.68 -21.68 24.13
N GLN A 104 1.40 -22.69 23.30
CA GLN A 104 2.42 -23.63 22.82
C GLN A 104 3.46 -22.96 21.91
N ILE A 105 3.04 -22.09 21.00
CA ILE A 105 3.96 -21.29 20.15
C ILE A 105 4.93 -20.49 21.03
N ARG A 106 4.41 -19.81 22.07
CA ARG A 106 5.21 -19.01 22.99
C ARG A 106 6.17 -19.84 23.83
N LYS A 107 5.73 -21.01 24.32
CA LYS A 107 6.59 -21.96 25.05
C LYS A 107 7.77 -22.42 24.20
N LYS A 108 7.63 -22.43 22.87
CA LYS A 108 8.70 -22.75 21.90
C LYS A 108 9.53 -21.51 21.51
N GLY A 109 9.41 -20.39 22.24
CA GLY A 109 10.13 -19.15 21.98
C GLY A 109 9.63 -18.32 20.79
N GLY A 110 8.59 -18.80 20.09
CA GLY A 110 8.04 -18.17 18.90
C GLY A 110 7.02 -17.06 19.19
N LYS A 111 6.71 -16.25 18.18
CA LYS A 111 5.65 -15.24 18.21
C LYS A 111 4.35 -15.81 17.65
N ALA A 112 3.24 -15.58 18.33
CA ALA A 112 1.92 -16.02 17.91
C ALA A 112 1.27 -14.97 17.01
N ILE A 113 1.04 -15.32 15.74
CA ILE A 113 0.40 -14.49 14.71
C ILE A 113 -1.01 -15.04 14.48
N VAL A 114 -2.03 -14.20 14.63
CA VAL A 114 -3.43 -14.56 14.40
C VAL A 114 -3.96 -13.79 13.18
N ILE A 115 -4.40 -14.53 12.16
CA ILE A 115 -5.15 -13.97 11.02
C ILE A 115 -6.62 -13.92 11.44
N CYS A 116 -7.27 -12.74 11.36
CA CYS A 116 -8.64 -12.57 11.83
C CYS A 116 -9.49 -11.70 10.93
N ASP A 117 -10.81 -11.94 10.95
CA ASP A 117 -11.82 -11.13 10.28
C ASP A 117 -12.38 -10.06 11.22
N LEU A 118 -12.23 -8.78 10.87
CA LEU A 118 -12.69 -7.66 11.70
C LEU A 118 -14.18 -7.69 12.00
N LEU A 119 -15.05 -8.19 11.09
CA LEU A 119 -16.48 -8.24 11.33
C LEU A 119 -16.83 -9.32 12.37
N SER A 120 -16.15 -10.46 12.33
CA SER A 120 -16.32 -11.51 13.33
C SER A 120 -15.93 -11.03 14.73
N LEU A 121 -14.91 -10.18 14.83
CA LEU A 121 -14.44 -9.60 16.09
C LEU A 121 -15.44 -8.63 16.76
N ALA A 122 -16.51 -8.24 16.07
CA ALA A 122 -17.64 -7.59 16.74
C ALA A 122 -18.37 -8.53 17.72
N LYS A 123 -18.21 -9.86 17.57
CA LYS A 123 -18.84 -10.91 18.38
C LYS A 123 -17.85 -11.80 19.13
N LEU A 124 -16.62 -11.93 18.62
CA LEU A 124 -15.62 -12.85 19.15
C LEU A 124 -14.62 -12.13 20.06
N LYS A 125 -14.10 -12.83 21.07
CA LYS A 125 -12.93 -12.37 21.83
C LYS A 125 -11.84 -11.93 20.90
N THR A 126 -11.15 -10.85 21.27
CA THR A 126 -10.10 -10.28 20.47
C THR A 126 -8.83 -11.14 20.45
N PRO A 127 -8.02 -11.09 19.39
CA PRO A 127 -6.70 -11.72 19.37
C PRO A 127 -5.82 -11.34 20.57
N ALA A 128 -5.90 -10.09 21.06
CA ALA A 128 -5.17 -9.65 22.24
C ALA A 128 -5.64 -10.35 23.54
N GLU A 129 -6.97 -10.45 23.77
CA GLU A 129 -7.55 -11.19 24.91
C GLU A 129 -7.17 -12.68 24.89
N LEU A 130 -6.98 -13.25 23.69
CA LEU A 130 -6.55 -14.64 23.51
C LEU A 130 -5.01 -14.80 23.61
N GLY A 131 -4.28 -13.70 23.74
CA GLY A 131 -2.84 -13.70 23.99
C GLY A 131 -1.96 -13.62 22.74
N ALA A 132 -2.47 -13.31 21.56
CA ALA A 132 -1.67 -13.13 20.36
C ALA A 132 -0.58 -12.05 20.52
N ASP A 133 0.51 -12.16 19.79
CA ASP A 133 1.56 -11.13 19.70
C ASP A 133 1.32 -10.19 18.53
N ILE A 134 0.74 -10.71 17.44
CA ILE A 134 0.44 -9.98 16.21
C ILE A 134 -0.92 -10.44 15.70
N ALA A 135 -1.76 -9.49 15.27
CA ALA A 135 -3.00 -9.74 14.57
C ALA A 135 -2.95 -9.12 13.17
N VAL A 136 -3.31 -9.89 12.16
CA VAL A 136 -3.36 -9.43 10.76
C VAL A 136 -4.68 -9.85 10.13
N GLY A 137 -5.06 -9.19 9.05
CA GLY A 137 -6.28 -9.52 8.31
C GLY A 137 -6.58 -8.49 7.25
N ASN A 138 -7.84 -8.45 6.81
CA ASN A 138 -8.30 -7.58 5.74
C ASN A 138 -9.55 -6.81 6.16
N ALA A 139 -9.59 -5.51 5.87
CA ALA A 139 -10.73 -4.63 6.16
C ALA A 139 -11.75 -4.56 5.01
N GLN A 140 -11.67 -5.44 4.01
CA GLN A 140 -12.56 -5.44 2.83
C GLN A 140 -14.05 -5.43 3.23
N ARG A 141 -14.45 -6.16 4.26
CA ARG A 141 -15.84 -6.23 4.74
C ARG A 141 -16.39 -4.92 5.32
N PHE A 142 -15.54 -3.90 5.47
CA PHE A 142 -15.92 -2.56 5.89
C PHE A 142 -16.11 -1.64 4.69
N GLY A 143 -17.06 -1.97 3.82
CA GLY A 143 -17.52 -1.13 2.71
C GLY A 143 -16.65 -1.14 1.45
N VAL A 144 -15.67 -2.03 1.34
CA VAL A 144 -14.82 -2.13 0.14
C VAL A 144 -15.32 -3.25 -0.77
N PRO A 145 -15.52 -3.00 -2.08
CA PRO A 145 -15.91 -4.04 -3.03
C PRO A 145 -14.86 -5.15 -3.16
N MET A 146 -15.26 -6.35 -3.57
CA MET A 146 -14.34 -7.48 -3.81
C MET A 146 -13.37 -7.24 -4.97
N GLY A 147 -13.83 -6.53 -6.03
CA GLY A 147 -12.99 -6.02 -7.11
C GLY A 147 -12.14 -7.04 -7.84
N TYR A 148 -12.60 -8.29 -7.95
CA TYR A 148 -11.86 -9.40 -8.53
C TYR A 148 -10.44 -9.58 -7.94
N GLY A 149 -10.27 -9.20 -6.67
CA GLY A 149 -9.00 -9.30 -5.93
C GLY A 149 -8.52 -8.02 -5.27
N GLY A 150 -9.17 -6.91 -5.51
CA GLY A 150 -8.85 -5.65 -4.86
C GLY A 150 -8.95 -4.43 -5.76
N PRO A 151 -8.55 -3.25 -5.19
CA PRO A 151 -7.70 -3.07 -4.01
C PRO A 151 -8.43 -3.27 -2.67
N HIS A 152 -7.71 -3.77 -1.66
CA HIS A 152 -8.20 -3.96 -0.30
C HIS A 152 -7.18 -3.42 0.70
N ALA A 153 -7.64 -2.85 1.83
CA ALA A 153 -6.78 -2.49 2.94
C ALA A 153 -6.60 -3.67 3.87
N ALA A 154 -5.40 -4.23 3.94
CA ALA A 154 -5.03 -5.14 5.00
C ALA A 154 -4.57 -4.37 6.23
N PHE A 155 -4.69 -4.98 7.40
CA PHE A 155 -4.19 -4.42 8.63
C PHE A 155 -3.12 -5.31 9.28
N PHE A 156 -2.30 -4.66 10.07
CA PHE A 156 -1.27 -5.25 10.89
C PHE A 156 -1.33 -4.59 12.26
N ALA A 157 -1.67 -5.35 13.29
CA ALA A 157 -1.76 -4.86 14.65
C ALA A 157 -0.87 -5.67 15.59
N THR A 158 -0.24 -5.03 16.57
CA THR A 158 0.72 -5.71 17.45
C THR A 158 0.84 -4.99 18.80
N LYS A 159 1.64 -5.57 19.70
CA LYS A 159 1.97 -4.97 20.99
C LYS A 159 2.90 -3.77 20.83
N GLU A 160 2.81 -2.82 21.74
CA GLU A 160 3.62 -1.61 21.80
C GLU A 160 5.14 -1.90 21.75
N GLU A 161 5.59 -2.99 22.38
CA GLU A 161 7.00 -3.39 22.40
C GLU A 161 7.59 -3.62 20.99
N PHE A 162 6.77 -3.96 19.99
CA PHE A 162 7.22 -4.25 18.62
C PHE A 162 7.10 -3.06 17.66
N LYS A 163 6.68 -1.88 18.12
CA LYS A 163 6.45 -0.70 17.28
C LYS A 163 7.64 -0.32 16.38
N ARG A 164 8.87 -0.51 16.85
CA ARG A 164 10.10 -0.23 16.08
C ARG A 164 10.41 -1.24 14.98
N SER A 165 9.71 -2.37 14.95
CA SER A 165 9.86 -3.44 13.95
C SER A 165 8.64 -3.61 13.06
N MET A 166 7.59 -2.81 13.25
CA MET A 166 6.37 -2.85 12.42
C MET A 166 6.67 -2.45 10.98
N PRO A 167 6.00 -3.11 9.99
CA PRO A 167 5.98 -2.64 8.60
C PRO A 167 5.06 -1.44 8.43
N GLY A 168 5.30 -0.66 7.36
CA GLY A 168 4.42 0.43 6.94
C GLY A 168 4.46 1.67 7.83
N ARG A 169 3.78 2.72 7.41
CA ARG A 169 3.76 4.04 8.08
C ARG A 169 2.91 4.01 9.33
N ILE A 170 3.34 4.75 10.34
CA ILE A 170 2.60 4.98 11.59
C ILE A 170 2.40 6.47 11.77
N ILE A 171 1.17 6.86 12.10
CA ILE A 171 0.81 8.24 12.42
C ILE A 171 0.84 8.40 13.95
N GLY A 172 1.57 9.40 14.41
CA GLY A 172 1.61 9.82 15.80
C GLY A 172 0.99 11.19 16.01
N VAL A 173 0.85 11.55 17.26
CA VAL A 173 0.36 12.87 17.68
C VAL A 173 1.52 13.70 18.21
N SER A 174 1.59 14.96 17.78
CA SER A 174 2.45 15.99 18.32
C SER A 174 1.59 17.23 18.68
N VAL A 175 2.25 18.34 18.89
CA VAL A 175 1.61 19.65 19.04
C VAL A 175 2.17 20.61 18.00
N ASP A 176 1.39 21.61 17.61
CA ASP A 176 1.89 22.76 16.88
C ASP A 176 2.52 23.80 17.81
N ARG A 177 3.09 24.87 17.27
CA ARG A 177 3.75 25.94 18.05
C ARG A 177 2.84 26.64 19.06
N PHE A 178 1.51 26.47 18.98
CA PHE A 178 0.53 26.99 19.93
C PHE A 178 0.00 25.95 20.92
N GLY A 179 0.57 24.72 20.90
CA GLY A 179 0.15 23.62 21.75
C GLY A 179 -1.08 22.85 21.25
N LYS A 180 -1.64 23.21 20.07
CA LYS A 180 -2.75 22.48 19.46
C LYS A 180 -2.28 21.12 18.96
N LYS A 181 -3.07 20.06 19.22
CA LYS A 181 -2.78 18.70 18.72
C LYS A 181 -2.62 18.68 17.20
N ALA A 182 -1.55 18.03 16.73
CA ALA A 182 -1.21 17.93 15.32
C ALA A 182 -0.76 16.49 14.97
N TYR A 183 -1.18 15.98 13.83
CA TYR A 183 -0.75 14.67 13.33
C TYR A 183 0.57 14.78 12.57
N ARG A 184 1.38 13.73 12.69
CA ARG A 184 2.62 13.58 11.93
C ARG A 184 2.98 12.13 11.69
N LEU A 185 3.83 11.87 10.70
CA LEU A 185 4.48 10.55 10.56
C LEU A 185 5.42 10.33 11.74
N SER A 186 5.29 9.19 12.42
CA SER A 186 6.12 8.82 13.58
C SER A 186 7.01 7.63 13.27
N LEU A 187 8.15 7.53 14.00
CA LEU A 187 9.12 6.44 13.86
C LEU A 187 9.63 6.26 12.42
N GLN A 188 9.80 7.35 11.68
CA GLN A 188 10.22 7.33 10.27
C GLN A 188 11.59 6.65 10.07
N THR A 189 12.44 6.62 11.11
CA THR A 189 13.77 5.98 11.07
C THR A 189 13.76 4.48 10.77
N ARG A 190 12.61 3.80 10.81
CA ARG A 190 12.44 2.39 10.40
C ARG A 190 11.98 2.23 8.96
N GLU A 191 11.56 3.34 8.32
CA GLU A 191 11.02 3.36 6.96
C GLU A 191 12.12 3.28 5.89
N GLN A 192 11.77 2.80 4.71
CA GLN A 192 12.70 2.56 3.60
C GLN A 192 13.36 3.84 3.07
N HIS A 193 12.70 5.00 3.13
CA HIS A 193 13.26 6.27 2.68
C HIS A 193 14.41 6.79 3.55
N ILE A 194 14.53 6.30 4.79
CA ILE A 194 15.63 6.63 5.71
C ILE A 194 16.61 5.47 5.87
N ARG A 195 16.10 4.27 6.19
CA ARG A 195 16.92 3.09 6.54
C ARG A 195 17.40 2.30 5.32
N ARG A 196 16.80 2.47 4.15
CA ARG A 196 17.17 1.76 2.91
C ARG A 196 17.19 0.23 3.08
N ASP A 197 18.34 -0.41 2.92
CA ASP A 197 18.55 -1.86 3.09
C ASP A 197 18.24 -2.38 4.50
N LYS A 198 18.29 -1.52 5.51
CA LYS A 198 17.99 -1.87 6.92
C LYS A 198 16.55 -1.55 7.31
N ALA A 199 15.67 -1.23 6.33
CA ALA A 199 14.27 -0.95 6.58
C ALA A 199 13.50 -2.19 7.05
N THR A 200 12.39 -1.98 7.74
CA THR A 200 11.53 -3.08 8.20
C THR A 200 10.71 -3.70 7.07
N SER A 201 10.45 -2.96 5.99
CA SER A 201 9.72 -3.39 4.80
C SER A 201 10.05 -2.47 3.62
N ASN A 202 9.74 -2.90 2.39
CA ASN A 202 9.86 -2.08 1.19
C ASN A 202 8.59 -1.27 0.87
N ILE A 203 7.51 -1.39 1.64
CA ILE A 203 6.22 -0.75 1.36
C ILE A 203 6.37 0.76 1.27
N CYS A 204 5.91 1.35 0.15
CA CYS A 204 5.83 2.78 -0.10
C CYS A 204 4.40 3.19 -0.43
N THR A 205 3.90 2.90 -1.64
CA THR A 205 2.48 3.03 -1.98
C THR A 205 1.71 1.91 -1.28
N ALA A 206 0.72 2.30 -0.49
CA ALA A 206 -0.06 1.43 0.38
C ALA A 206 -1.55 1.45 -0.03
N GLN A 207 -2.45 1.00 0.83
CA GLN A 207 -3.90 0.99 0.58
C GLN A 207 -4.60 2.12 1.39
N ALA A 208 -4.05 3.34 1.36
CA ALA A 208 -4.51 4.44 2.21
C ALA A 208 -5.99 4.78 1.98
N LEU A 209 -6.43 4.93 0.71
CA LEU A 209 -7.84 5.22 0.40
C LEU A 209 -8.78 4.14 0.92
N LEU A 210 -8.42 2.85 0.79
CA LEU A 210 -9.26 1.74 1.24
C LEU A 210 -9.35 1.69 2.78
N ALA A 211 -8.28 2.05 3.48
CA ALA A 211 -8.29 2.21 4.94
C ALA A 211 -9.23 3.35 5.37
N ILE A 212 -9.24 4.48 4.62
CA ILE A 212 -10.17 5.59 4.85
C ILE A 212 -11.62 5.16 4.59
N VAL A 213 -11.89 4.43 3.50
CA VAL A 213 -13.22 3.88 3.20
C VAL A 213 -13.70 2.97 4.35
N SER A 214 -12.82 2.09 4.84
CA SER A 214 -13.15 1.19 5.96
C SER A 214 -13.44 1.95 7.26
N ALA A 215 -12.69 3.01 7.54
CA ALA A 215 -12.94 3.90 8.68
C ALA A 215 -14.28 4.64 8.53
N ALA A 216 -14.56 5.19 7.34
CA ALA A 216 -15.81 5.89 7.05
C ALA A 216 -17.03 4.96 7.19
N TYR A 217 -16.93 3.70 6.73
CA TYR A 217 -17.96 2.69 6.93
C TYR A 217 -18.23 2.45 8.42
N ALA A 218 -17.17 2.28 9.22
CA ALA A 218 -17.31 2.09 10.68
C ALA A 218 -17.88 3.32 11.38
N ILE A 219 -17.53 4.53 10.93
CA ILE A 219 -18.07 5.80 11.45
C ILE A 219 -19.58 5.90 11.15
N TYR A 220 -19.99 5.56 9.93
CA TYR A 220 -21.39 5.62 9.51
C TYR A 220 -22.28 4.63 10.28
N HIS A 221 -21.84 3.38 10.40
CA HIS A 221 -22.62 2.32 11.07
C HIS A 221 -22.52 2.36 12.60
N GLY A 222 -21.40 2.80 13.13
CA GLY A 222 -21.11 2.77 14.56
C GLY A 222 -21.07 1.35 15.15
N PRO A 223 -20.78 1.21 16.45
CA PRO A 223 -20.63 -0.10 17.09
C PRO A 223 -21.91 -0.93 17.02
N LYS A 224 -23.09 -0.32 17.18
CA LYS A 224 -24.39 -1.02 17.09
C LYS A 224 -24.68 -1.49 15.66
N GLY A 225 -24.42 -0.65 14.66
CA GLY A 225 -24.62 -1.01 13.25
C GLY A 225 -23.72 -2.18 12.82
N ILE A 226 -22.44 -2.13 13.19
CA ILE A 226 -21.48 -3.22 12.92
C ILE A 226 -21.94 -4.52 13.60
N LEU A 227 -22.37 -4.47 14.85
CA LEU A 227 -22.90 -5.66 15.55
C LEU A 227 -24.16 -6.23 14.87
N ASN A 228 -25.06 -5.35 14.41
CA ASN A 228 -26.27 -5.76 13.68
C ASN A 228 -25.93 -6.44 12.35
N ILE A 229 -24.93 -5.92 11.62
CA ILE A 229 -24.43 -6.54 10.38
C ILE A 229 -23.84 -7.92 10.69
N ALA A 230 -22.97 -8.02 11.70
CA ALA A 230 -22.39 -9.29 12.14
C ALA A 230 -23.46 -10.33 12.56
N ASN A 231 -24.45 -9.90 13.34
CA ASN A 231 -25.55 -10.76 13.77
C ASN A 231 -26.40 -11.24 12.59
N ARG A 232 -26.72 -10.34 11.64
CA ARG A 232 -27.49 -10.70 10.43
C ARG A 232 -26.75 -11.71 9.58
N THR A 233 -25.47 -11.51 9.36
CA THR A 233 -24.62 -12.43 8.58
C THR A 233 -24.53 -13.80 9.23
N SER A 234 -24.23 -13.85 10.54
CA SER A 234 -24.18 -15.09 11.31
C SER A 234 -25.53 -15.80 11.37
N LYS A 235 -26.65 -15.05 11.43
CA LYS A 235 -28.00 -15.60 11.41
C LYS A 235 -28.33 -16.31 10.08
N LEU A 236 -27.93 -15.77 8.94
CA LEU A 236 -28.14 -16.42 7.66
C LEU A 236 -27.36 -17.73 7.55
N ALA A 237 -26.11 -17.74 8.03
CA ALA A 237 -25.29 -18.95 8.11
C ALA A 237 -25.92 -20.01 9.02
N LYS A 238 -26.40 -19.61 10.19
CA LYS A 238 -27.07 -20.52 11.14
C LYS A 238 -28.36 -21.11 10.59
N LEU A 239 -29.19 -20.29 9.93
CA LEU A 239 -30.41 -20.76 9.26
C LEU A 239 -30.12 -21.84 8.23
N PHE A 240 -29.11 -21.62 7.39
CA PHE A 240 -28.66 -22.62 6.42
C PHE A 240 -28.16 -23.88 7.12
N ALA A 241 -27.27 -23.75 8.10
CA ALA A 241 -26.67 -24.86 8.85
C ALA A 241 -27.72 -25.76 9.52
N ASP A 242 -28.72 -25.18 10.19
CA ASP A 242 -29.76 -25.92 10.88
C ASP A 242 -30.61 -26.77 9.91
N LYS A 243 -31.00 -26.18 8.77
CA LYS A 243 -31.80 -26.88 7.76
C LYS A 243 -31.00 -27.97 7.04
N ILE A 244 -29.73 -27.77 6.82
CA ILE A 244 -28.81 -28.78 6.24
C ILE A 244 -28.63 -29.95 7.20
N LYS A 245 -28.49 -29.71 8.50
CA LYS A 245 -28.43 -30.78 9.54
C LYS A 245 -29.72 -31.58 9.58
N ILE A 246 -30.90 -30.93 9.59
CA ILE A 246 -32.19 -31.59 9.55
C ILE A 246 -32.34 -32.46 8.30
N ALA A 247 -31.79 -32.04 7.18
CA ALA A 247 -31.78 -32.80 5.92
C ALA A 247 -30.75 -33.96 5.90
N GLY A 248 -30.04 -34.21 7.01
CA GLY A 248 -29.12 -35.33 7.18
C GLY A 248 -27.70 -35.10 6.74
N TYR A 249 -27.31 -33.85 6.45
CA TYR A 249 -25.92 -33.54 6.19
C TYR A 249 -25.15 -33.31 7.50
N GLU A 250 -23.89 -33.71 7.52
CA GLU A 250 -22.94 -33.46 8.61
C GLU A 250 -22.15 -32.17 8.32
N LEU A 251 -22.00 -31.33 9.32
CA LEU A 251 -21.14 -30.15 9.23
C LEU A 251 -19.69 -30.51 9.61
N HIS A 252 -18.73 -29.73 9.13
CA HIS A 252 -17.35 -29.82 9.58
C HIS A 252 -17.20 -29.37 11.04
N SER A 253 -17.86 -28.29 11.42
CA SER A 253 -17.95 -27.79 12.79
C SER A 253 -19.34 -27.20 13.06
N ASP A 254 -19.76 -27.26 14.32
CA ASP A 254 -20.97 -26.60 14.81
C ASP A 254 -20.70 -25.14 15.26
N ASN A 255 -19.42 -24.78 15.41
CA ASN A 255 -18.94 -23.46 15.80
C ASN A 255 -18.49 -22.70 14.58
N PHE A 256 -19.24 -21.70 14.18
CA PHE A 256 -18.92 -20.88 13.00
C PHE A 256 -19.49 -19.46 13.13
N PHE A 257 -18.94 -18.53 12.36
CA PHE A 257 -19.46 -17.15 12.26
C PHE A 257 -20.39 -17.01 11.06
N ASP A 258 -19.85 -17.06 9.86
CA ASP A 258 -20.56 -16.80 8.60
C ASP A 258 -20.30 -17.86 7.52
N THR A 259 -19.37 -18.75 7.77
CA THR A 259 -18.94 -19.78 6.80
C THR A 259 -19.29 -21.15 7.34
N VAL A 260 -20.08 -21.90 6.56
CA VAL A 260 -20.57 -23.23 6.90
C VAL A 260 -19.95 -24.25 5.95
N THR A 261 -19.17 -25.18 6.50
CA THR A 261 -18.55 -26.25 5.72
C THR A 261 -19.31 -27.55 5.92
N VAL A 262 -19.81 -28.11 4.81
CA VAL A 262 -20.70 -29.28 4.77
C VAL A 262 -19.96 -30.49 4.22
N LYS A 263 -20.02 -31.62 4.91
CA LYS A 263 -19.55 -32.94 4.44
C LYS A 263 -20.58 -33.51 3.47
N THR A 264 -20.35 -33.33 2.18
CA THR A 264 -21.28 -33.69 1.11
C THR A 264 -21.03 -35.11 0.55
N LYS A 265 -19.91 -35.73 0.94
CA LYS A 265 -19.51 -37.09 0.53
C LYS A 265 -19.63 -37.27 -0.99
N ASP A 266 -20.27 -38.35 -1.43
CA ASP A 266 -20.52 -38.68 -2.85
C ASP A 266 -21.42 -37.68 -3.62
N LYS A 267 -22.16 -36.82 -2.94
CA LYS A 267 -23.03 -35.82 -3.54
C LYS A 267 -22.28 -34.52 -3.92
N THR A 268 -21.01 -34.39 -3.65
CA THR A 268 -20.24 -33.16 -3.86
C THR A 268 -20.31 -32.63 -5.28
N ASP A 269 -20.08 -33.48 -6.27
CA ASP A 269 -20.07 -33.06 -7.69
C ASP A 269 -21.50 -32.73 -8.20
N GLU A 270 -22.51 -33.42 -7.70
CA GLU A 270 -23.91 -33.14 -8.02
C GLU A 270 -24.30 -31.75 -7.50
N ILE A 271 -24.05 -31.48 -6.22
CA ILE A 271 -24.35 -30.19 -5.58
C ILE A 271 -23.59 -29.07 -6.27
N TYR A 272 -22.31 -29.26 -6.57
CA TYR A 272 -21.49 -28.26 -7.25
C TYR A 272 -22.03 -27.95 -8.64
N ARG A 273 -22.40 -28.96 -9.44
CA ARG A 273 -23.02 -28.76 -10.76
C ARG A 273 -24.36 -28.03 -10.68
N LYS A 274 -25.21 -28.38 -9.70
CA LYS A 274 -26.49 -27.68 -9.46
C LYS A 274 -26.25 -26.20 -9.09
N ALA A 275 -25.24 -25.92 -8.26
CA ALA A 275 -24.87 -24.55 -7.89
C ALA A 275 -24.48 -23.73 -9.14
N ILE A 276 -23.61 -24.28 -9.99
CA ILE A 276 -23.21 -23.62 -11.24
C ILE A 276 -24.42 -23.39 -12.17
N ALA A 277 -25.34 -24.33 -12.29
CA ALA A 277 -26.54 -24.19 -13.09
C ALA A 277 -27.47 -23.07 -12.58
N GLU A 278 -27.55 -22.89 -11.27
CA GLU A 278 -28.28 -21.80 -10.61
C GLU A 278 -27.44 -20.48 -10.50
N LYS A 279 -26.29 -20.41 -11.18
CA LYS A 279 -25.36 -19.26 -11.19
C LYS A 279 -24.81 -18.91 -9.80
N VAL A 280 -24.56 -19.91 -8.98
CA VAL A 280 -23.96 -19.78 -7.64
C VAL A 280 -22.61 -20.46 -7.64
N ASN A 281 -21.56 -19.76 -7.24
CA ASN A 281 -20.25 -20.33 -7.00
C ASN A 281 -20.12 -20.73 -5.53
N LEU A 282 -19.81 -21.99 -5.29
CA LEU A 282 -19.50 -22.54 -3.96
C LEU A 282 -18.02 -22.92 -3.91
N ARG A 283 -17.43 -22.92 -2.73
CA ARG A 283 -16.05 -23.39 -2.55
C ARG A 283 -16.03 -24.90 -2.38
N LYS A 284 -15.64 -25.60 -3.45
CA LYS A 284 -15.35 -27.04 -3.39
C LYS A 284 -13.95 -27.24 -2.78
N ILE A 285 -13.89 -27.71 -1.53
CA ILE A 285 -12.62 -27.97 -0.83
C ILE A 285 -11.96 -29.23 -1.41
N ASN A 286 -12.72 -30.29 -1.54
CA ASN A 286 -12.31 -31.57 -2.15
C ASN A 286 -13.56 -32.33 -2.64
N ASN A 287 -13.41 -33.61 -2.98
CA ASN A 287 -14.52 -34.42 -3.49
C ASN A 287 -15.54 -34.87 -2.44
N GLN A 288 -15.42 -34.42 -1.20
CA GLN A 288 -16.30 -34.76 -0.09
C GLN A 288 -16.86 -33.59 0.69
N ILE A 289 -16.34 -32.37 0.43
CA ILE A 289 -16.59 -31.19 1.26
C ILE A 289 -16.83 -29.96 0.40
N ILE A 290 -17.92 -29.24 0.71
CA ILE A 290 -18.24 -27.91 0.15
C ILE A 290 -18.36 -26.91 1.29
N SER A 291 -17.80 -25.71 1.10
CA SER A 291 -17.94 -24.59 2.02
C SER A 291 -18.80 -23.48 1.40
N VAL A 292 -19.65 -22.87 2.24
CA VAL A 292 -20.63 -21.83 1.90
C VAL A 292 -20.41 -20.64 2.83
N ALA A 293 -20.14 -19.46 2.28
CA ALA A 293 -19.94 -18.23 3.04
C ALA A 293 -21.08 -17.23 2.80
N PHE A 294 -21.44 -16.50 3.86
CA PHE A 294 -22.45 -15.45 3.85
C PHE A 294 -21.81 -14.09 4.12
N ASP A 295 -22.34 -13.06 3.52
CA ASP A 295 -21.98 -11.67 3.77
C ASP A 295 -23.25 -10.80 3.96
N GLU A 296 -23.07 -9.51 4.23
CA GLU A 296 -24.16 -8.56 4.45
C GLU A 296 -25.05 -8.31 3.22
N ALA A 297 -24.61 -8.62 2.03
CA ALA A 297 -25.41 -8.50 0.81
C ALA A 297 -26.37 -9.69 0.60
N LYS A 298 -26.22 -10.75 1.38
CA LYS A 298 -27.08 -11.94 1.28
C LYS A 298 -28.41 -11.74 2.01
N ARG A 299 -29.43 -12.44 1.53
CA ARG A 299 -30.83 -12.40 2.02
C ARG A 299 -31.38 -13.79 2.16
N LEU A 300 -32.61 -13.90 2.68
CA LEU A 300 -33.29 -15.16 2.95
C LEU A 300 -33.55 -15.97 1.67
N ASP A 301 -33.83 -15.27 0.54
CA ASP A 301 -33.98 -15.91 -0.76
C ASP A 301 -32.72 -16.64 -1.22
N HIS A 302 -31.52 -16.09 -0.90
CA HIS A 302 -30.27 -16.81 -1.18
C HIS A 302 -30.10 -18.06 -0.29
N VAL A 303 -30.53 -18.02 0.98
CA VAL A 303 -30.56 -19.22 1.82
C VAL A 303 -31.47 -20.29 1.21
N ASN A 304 -32.67 -19.92 0.79
CA ASN A 304 -33.62 -20.84 0.15
C ASN A 304 -33.08 -21.42 -1.17
N LEU A 305 -32.38 -20.61 -1.97
CA LEU A 305 -31.72 -21.09 -3.18
C LEU A 305 -30.64 -22.14 -2.84
N LEU A 306 -29.82 -21.88 -1.82
CA LEU A 306 -28.82 -22.85 -1.36
C LEU A 306 -29.47 -24.14 -0.88
N LEU A 307 -30.54 -24.07 -0.08
CA LEU A 307 -31.29 -25.25 0.37
C LEU A 307 -31.82 -26.09 -0.81
N LYS A 308 -32.37 -25.43 -1.85
CA LYS A 308 -32.78 -26.08 -3.11
C LYS A 308 -31.60 -26.79 -3.79
N ILE A 309 -30.43 -26.15 -3.87
CA ILE A 309 -29.21 -26.70 -4.47
C ILE A 309 -28.79 -27.97 -3.74
N PHE A 310 -28.87 -27.97 -2.43
CA PHE A 310 -28.55 -29.14 -1.57
C PHE A 310 -29.70 -30.21 -1.54
N GLY A 311 -30.79 -29.97 -2.25
CA GLY A 311 -31.89 -30.91 -2.35
C GLY A 311 -32.91 -30.85 -1.19
N VAL A 312 -32.88 -29.79 -0.39
CA VAL A 312 -33.83 -29.54 0.69
C VAL A 312 -35.06 -28.85 0.12
N LYS A 313 -36.26 -29.45 0.33
CA LYS A 313 -37.54 -28.95 -0.23
C LYS A 313 -38.20 -27.87 0.63
N GLU A 314 -37.76 -27.69 1.87
CA GLU A 314 -38.36 -26.73 2.80
C GLU A 314 -37.97 -25.32 2.38
N VAL A 315 -38.98 -24.40 2.38
CA VAL A 315 -38.79 -22.97 2.12
C VAL A 315 -38.95 -22.19 3.43
N ILE A 316 -37.99 -21.34 3.75
CA ILE A 316 -38.08 -20.47 4.93
C ILE A 316 -38.79 -19.18 4.51
N ASN A 317 -39.99 -18.94 5.02
CA ASN A 317 -40.80 -17.76 4.70
C ASN A 317 -40.52 -16.55 5.57
N LYS A 318 -40.06 -16.75 6.79
CA LYS A 318 -39.69 -15.68 7.73
C LYS A 318 -38.40 -16.04 8.42
N SER A 319 -37.56 -15.03 8.66
CA SER A 319 -36.45 -15.16 9.59
C SER A 319 -37.05 -15.21 11.01
N THR A 320 -37.37 -16.41 11.50
CA THR A 320 -37.77 -16.64 12.88
C THR A 320 -36.65 -16.24 13.85
N ASP A 321 -36.96 -16.06 15.13
CA ASP A 321 -35.93 -15.77 16.15
C ASP A 321 -35.02 -17.00 16.34
N VAL A 322 -34.00 -17.07 15.49
CA VAL A 322 -32.97 -18.09 15.60
C VAL A 322 -32.02 -17.66 16.72
N LYS A 323 -31.90 -18.52 17.72
CA LYS A 323 -30.88 -18.34 18.75
C LYS A 323 -29.49 -18.51 18.11
N LEU A 324 -28.62 -17.51 18.28
CA LEU A 324 -27.25 -17.56 17.80
C LEU A 324 -26.36 -18.29 18.82
N GLU A 325 -26.49 -19.60 18.86
CA GLU A 325 -25.72 -20.50 19.75
C GLU A 325 -24.57 -21.21 19.00
N ASN A 326 -24.16 -20.66 17.85
CA ASN A 326 -23.10 -21.18 17.00
C ASN A 326 -21.71 -20.61 17.31
N ILE A 327 -21.58 -19.88 18.41
CA ILE A 327 -20.30 -19.39 18.94
C ILE A 327 -20.19 -19.87 20.38
N PRO A 328 -19.07 -20.54 20.76
CA PRO A 328 -18.84 -20.96 22.14
C PRO A 328 -18.94 -19.77 23.11
N GLN A 329 -19.62 -19.93 24.23
CA GLN A 329 -19.89 -18.87 25.19
C GLN A 329 -18.59 -18.23 25.70
N GLU A 330 -17.53 -19.02 25.88
CA GLU A 330 -16.22 -18.61 26.35
C GLU A 330 -15.47 -17.75 25.30
N LEU A 331 -15.87 -17.81 24.03
CA LEU A 331 -15.29 -17.02 22.93
C LEU A 331 -16.13 -15.79 22.56
N LEU A 332 -17.27 -15.57 23.21
CA LEU A 332 -18.05 -14.36 22.99
C LEU A 332 -17.33 -13.13 23.52
N ARG A 333 -17.37 -12.06 22.75
CA ARG A 333 -16.80 -10.77 23.11
C ARG A 333 -17.62 -10.12 24.23
N SER A 334 -16.95 -9.67 25.27
CA SER A 334 -17.51 -8.84 26.35
C SER A 334 -16.93 -7.41 26.36
N SER A 335 -15.77 -7.21 25.74
CA SER A 335 -15.10 -5.92 25.68
C SER A 335 -15.82 -4.95 24.73
N LYS A 336 -15.89 -3.67 25.14
CA LYS A 336 -16.42 -2.59 24.30
C LYS A 336 -15.46 -2.28 23.15
N TYR A 337 -15.97 -1.74 22.05
CA TYR A 337 -15.21 -1.29 20.91
C TYR A 337 -15.86 -0.09 20.23
N LEU A 338 -15.12 0.66 19.43
CA LEU A 338 -15.55 1.87 18.73
C LEU A 338 -16.22 2.87 19.69
N THR A 339 -15.59 3.08 20.84
CA THR A 339 -16.09 3.96 21.90
C THR A 339 -15.82 5.43 21.63
N HIS A 340 -14.86 5.75 20.73
CA HIS A 340 -14.53 7.12 20.37
C HIS A 340 -15.77 7.84 19.80
N PRO A 341 -16.01 9.13 20.15
CA PRO A 341 -17.19 9.88 19.71
C PRO A 341 -17.43 9.90 18.21
N VAL A 342 -16.39 9.86 17.37
CA VAL A 342 -16.51 9.82 15.91
C VAL A 342 -17.35 8.63 15.40
N PHE A 343 -17.30 7.48 16.07
CA PHE A 343 -18.08 6.30 15.72
C PHE A 343 -19.52 6.34 16.26
N ASN A 344 -19.90 7.41 16.98
CA ASN A 344 -21.19 7.53 17.64
C ASN A 344 -21.95 8.82 17.26
N LYS A 345 -21.54 9.49 16.17
CA LYS A 345 -22.09 10.79 15.79
C LYS A 345 -22.67 10.86 14.37
N TYR A 346 -22.02 10.29 13.36
CA TYR A 346 -22.33 10.56 11.95
C TYR A 346 -23.09 9.40 11.30
N HIS A 347 -24.36 9.18 11.70
CA HIS A 347 -25.15 8.01 11.32
C HIS A 347 -26.21 8.28 10.25
N SER A 348 -26.30 9.49 9.70
CA SER A 348 -27.14 9.84 8.56
C SER A 348 -26.32 10.26 7.35
N GLU A 349 -26.88 10.11 6.14
CA GLU A 349 -26.22 10.53 4.89
C GLU A 349 -25.77 12.00 4.94
N THR A 350 -26.65 12.90 5.45
CA THR A 350 -26.35 14.33 5.53
C THR A 350 -25.19 14.62 6.49
N GLU A 351 -25.19 14.00 7.66
CA GLU A 351 -24.10 14.17 8.63
C GLU A 351 -22.78 13.65 8.10
N MET A 352 -22.80 12.46 7.49
CA MET A 352 -21.61 11.86 6.91
C MET A 352 -21.05 12.68 5.74
N MET A 353 -21.90 13.16 4.85
CA MET A 353 -21.51 14.02 3.73
C MET A 353 -20.83 15.31 4.24
N ARG A 354 -21.40 15.96 5.26
CA ARG A 354 -20.82 17.17 5.87
C ARG A 354 -19.51 16.87 6.59
N TYR A 355 -19.41 15.72 7.25
CA TYR A 355 -18.17 15.29 7.91
C TYR A 355 -17.05 15.04 6.88
N LEU A 356 -17.33 14.34 5.79
CA LEU A 356 -16.36 14.12 4.70
C LEU A 356 -15.92 15.45 4.07
N LYS A 357 -16.86 16.39 3.87
CA LYS A 357 -16.52 17.73 3.35
C LYS A 357 -15.61 18.50 4.29
N LYS A 358 -15.88 18.43 5.61
CA LYS A 358 -14.99 19.04 6.62
C LYS A 358 -13.56 18.48 6.55
N LEU A 359 -13.41 17.17 6.36
CA LEU A 359 -12.09 16.54 6.23
C LEU A 359 -11.39 16.94 4.91
N GLU A 360 -12.14 16.97 3.81
CA GLU A 360 -11.63 17.41 2.50
C GLU A 360 -11.10 18.86 2.58
N ASP A 361 -11.84 19.77 3.21
CA ASP A 361 -11.45 21.18 3.35
C ASP A 361 -10.21 21.39 4.22
N SER A 362 -9.86 20.39 5.03
CA SER A 362 -8.70 20.44 5.94
C SER A 362 -7.39 20.03 5.25
N ASP A 363 -7.42 19.68 3.97
CA ASP A 363 -6.23 19.25 3.23
C ASP A 363 -6.18 19.84 1.82
N ILE A 364 -5.02 19.70 1.16
CA ILE A 364 -4.79 20.11 -0.23
C ILE A 364 -4.94 18.88 -1.12
N ALA A 365 -5.77 18.99 -2.16
CA ALA A 365 -6.01 17.94 -3.13
C ALA A 365 -5.81 18.47 -4.57
N LEU A 366 -5.66 17.57 -5.53
CA LEU A 366 -5.42 17.90 -6.95
C LEU A 366 -6.53 18.73 -7.60
N ASN A 367 -7.77 18.67 -7.09
CA ASN A 367 -8.86 19.53 -7.54
C ASN A 367 -8.78 20.98 -7.00
N ARG A 368 -7.80 21.28 -6.11
CA ARG A 368 -7.56 22.59 -5.54
C ARG A 368 -6.32 23.27 -6.12
N SER A 369 -5.23 22.54 -6.25
CA SER A 369 -3.96 23.05 -6.78
C SER A 369 -3.08 21.90 -7.27
N MET A 370 -2.04 22.23 -8.03
CA MET A 370 -0.99 21.30 -8.41
C MET A 370 -0.30 20.70 -7.17
N ILE A 371 0.02 19.43 -7.23
CA ILE A 371 0.86 18.73 -6.25
C ILE A 371 2.13 18.28 -6.97
N ALA A 372 3.16 19.10 -6.91
CA ALA A 372 4.42 18.89 -7.63
C ALA A 372 5.39 17.97 -6.85
N LEU A 373 4.92 16.80 -6.44
CA LEU A 373 5.65 15.86 -5.58
C LEU A 373 6.67 15.06 -6.39
N GLY A 374 7.94 15.47 -6.35
CA GLY A 374 9.02 14.85 -7.11
C GLY A 374 9.24 13.38 -6.81
N SER A 375 9.48 12.67 -7.87
CA SER A 375 9.53 11.23 -8.10
C SER A 375 8.24 10.49 -7.74
N CYS A 376 7.11 11.22 -7.75
CA CYS A 376 5.78 10.67 -7.55
C CYS A 376 4.79 11.40 -8.45
N THR A 377 4.59 10.90 -9.66
CA THR A 377 3.73 11.52 -10.68
C THR A 377 2.29 11.65 -10.18
N MET A 378 1.89 12.86 -9.79
CA MET A 378 0.57 13.18 -9.24
C MET A 378 -0.34 13.74 -10.33
N LYS A 379 -0.96 12.86 -11.12
CA LYS A 379 -1.86 13.29 -12.20
C LYS A 379 -3.29 13.49 -11.70
N LEU A 380 -3.95 14.51 -12.23
CA LEU A 380 -5.40 14.66 -12.12
C LEU A 380 -6.07 13.69 -13.10
N ASN A 381 -6.94 12.82 -12.59
CA ASN A 381 -7.60 11.76 -13.34
C ASN A 381 -8.90 12.27 -14.00
N ALA A 382 -9.18 11.78 -15.21
CA ALA A 382 -10.49 11.99 -15.82
C ALA A 382 -11.55 11.12 -15.14
N THR A 383 -12.72 11.69 -14.87
CA THR A 383 -13.86 10.96 -14.29
C THR A 383 -14.25 9.75 -15.13
N ALA A 384 -14.19 9.86 -16.46
CA ALA A 384 -14.51 8.77 -17.39
C ALA A 384 -13.62 7.54 -17.22
N GLU A 385 -12.36 7.71 -16.79
CA GLU A 385 -11.43 6.61 -16.52
C GLU A 385 -11.82 5.84 -15.25
N MET A 386 -12.40 6.54 -14.27
CA MET A 386 -12.71 6.00 -12.94
C MET A 386 -14.14 5.44 -12.83
N ILE A 387 -15.13 5.96 -13.57
CA ILE A 387 -16.53 5.52 -13.50
C ILE A 387 -16.68 3.99 -13.56
N PRO A 388 -16.00 3.27 -14.48
CA PRO A 388 -16.21 1.84 -14.63
C PRO A 388 -15.88 1.02 -13.39
N ILE A 389 -15.01 1.47 -12.49
CA ILE A 389 -14.68 0.72 -11.26
C ILE A 389 -15.88 0.53 -10.34
N SER A 390 -16.91 1.39 -10.46
CA SER A 390 -18.14 1.30 -9.69
C SER A 390 -19.19 0.35 -10.31
N TRP A 391 -19.00 -0.08 -11.53
CA TRP A 391 -19.92 -1.01 -12.19
C TRP A 391 -19.79 -2.39 -11.55
N LYS A 392 -20.94 -3.03 -11.31
CA LYS A 392 -20.99 -4.32 -10.62
C LYS A 392 -20.18 -5.43 -11.31
N GLU A 393 -20.03 -5.35 -12.63
CA GLU A 393 -19.24 -6.27 -13.43
C GLU A 393 -17.74 -6.20 -13.10
N PHE A 394 -17.24 -5.06 -12.64
CA PHE A 394 -15.87 -4.86 -12.19
C PHE A 394 -15.72 -4.91 -10.65
N SER A 395 -16.70 -4.41 -9.91
CA SER A 395 -16.60 -4.25 -8.46
C SER A 395 -16.97 -5.50 -7.65
N LEU A 396 -17.90 -6.34 -8.13
CA LEU A 396 -18.45 -7.44 -7.33
C LEU A 396 -17.79 -8.82 -7.52
N PRO A 397 -17.06 -9.14 -8.60
CA PRO A 397 -16.50 -10.47 -8.75
C PRO A 397 -15.52 -10.85 -7.65
N HIS A 398 -15.65 -12.09 -7.16
CA HIS A 398 -14.70 -12.69 -6.23
C HIS A 398 -13.41 -13.11 -6.97
N PRO A 399 -12.20 -12.95 -6.39
CA PRO A 399 -10.93 -13.26 -7.07
C PRO A 399 -10.75 -14.73 -7.50
N PHE A 400 -11.45 -15.65 -6.86
CA PHE A 400 -11.32 -17.09 -7.10
C PHE A 400 -12.54 -17.71 -7.81
N VAL A 401 -13.36 -16.90 -8.51
CA VAL A 401 -14.39 -17.46 -9.40
C VAL A 401 -13.72 -18.21 -10.57
N PRO A 402 -14.38 -19.24 -11.15
CA PRO A 402 -13.87 -19.94 -12.32
C PRO A 402 -13.50 -18.96 -13.45
N ILE A 403 -12.30 -19.09 -14.01
CA ILE A 403 -11.75 -18.14 -15.00
C ILE A 403 -12.66 -18.00 -16.23
N ASN A 404 -13.32 -19.10 -16.65
CA ASN A 404 -14.26 -19.07 -17.78
C ASN A 404 -15.51 -18.22 -17.58
N GLN A 405 -15.81 -17.83 -16.34
CA GLN A 405 -16.89 -16.89 -16.01
C GLN A 405 -16.44 -15.42 -16.12
N MET A 406 -15.14 -15.14 -16.25
CA MET A 406 -14.53 -13.80 -16.22
C MET A 406 -13.95 -13.41 -17.58
N LYS A 407 -14.60 -13.77 -18.68
CA LYS A 407 -14.12 -13.49 -20.04
C LYS A 407 -13.82 -12.01 -20.29
N GLY A 408 -14.67 -11.10 -19.77
CA GLY A 408 -14.44 -9.67 -19.91
C GLY A 408 -13.15 -9.19 -19.26
N TYR A 409 -12.87 -9.64 -18.05
CA TYR A 409 -11.60 -9.35 -17.37
C TYR A 409 -10.41 -9.97 -18.11
N GLN A 410 -10.54 -11.20 -18.65
CA GLN A 410 -9.44 -11.82 -19.41
C GLN A 410 -9.12 -11.03 -20.69
N ILE A 411 -10.13 -10.49 -21.37
CA ILE A 411 -9.94 -9.61 -22.55
C ILE A 411 -9.21 -8.33 -22.10
N LEU A 412 -9.67 -7.67 -21.05
CA LEU A 412 -9.04 -6.46 -20.52
C LEU A 412 -7.56 -6.72 -20.14
N PHE A 413 -7.28 -7.81 -19.43
CA PHE A 413 -5.91 -8.15 -19.04
C PHE A 413 -5.01 -8.41 -20.24
N ASN A 414 -5.49 -9.17 -21.22
CA ASN A 414 -4.72 -9.45 -22.43
C ASN A 414 -4.45 -8.18 -23.25
N ASP A 415 -5.44 -7.29 -23.35
CA ASP A 415 -5.27 -5.99 -23.99
C ASP A 415 -4.25 -5.12 -23.26
N LEU A 416 -4.37 -5.01 -21.94
CA LEU A 416 -3.45 -4.22 -21.13
C LEU A 416 -2.02 -4.79 -21.18
N ILE A 417 -1.85 -6.11 -21.11
CA ILE A 417 -0.55 -6.78 -21.27
C ILE A 417 0.05 -6.47 -22.65
N LYS A 418 -0.76 -6.54 -23.72
CA LYS A 418 -0.33 -6.22 -25.08
C LYS A 418 0.14 -4.75 -25.18
N ASP A 419 -0.67 -3.83 -24.63
CA ASP A 419 -0.36 -2.41 -24.65
C ASP A 419 0.95 -2.12 -23.86
N LEU A 420 1.10 -2.70 -22.67
CA LEU A 420 2.31 -2.52 -21.85
C LEU A 420 3.57 -3.11 -22.53
N LYS A 421 3.44 -4.26 -23.19
CA LYS A 421 4.54 -4.84 -24.00
C LYS A 421 4.94 -3.89 -25.14
N GLU A 422 3.98 -3.33 -25.85
CA GLU A 422 4.25 -2.40 -26.96
C GLU A 422 4.90 -1.10 -26.45
N ILE A 423 4.39 -0.55 -25.33
CA ILE A 423 4.90 0.68 -24.72
C ILE A 423 6.34 0.50 -24.22
N THR A 424 6.63 -0.61 -23.55
CA THR A 424 7.91 -0.84 -22.90
C THR A 424 8.95 -1.54 -23.78
N GLY A 425 8.49 -2.27 -24.82
CA GLY A 425 9.34 -3.05 -25.70
C GLY A 425 9.81 -4.39 -25.13
N PHE A 426 9.27 -4.83 -23.98
CA PHE A 426 9.53 -6.12 -23.38
C PHE A 426 8.69 -7.25 -23.98
N ASP A 427 9.07 -8.49 -23.71
CA ASP A 427 8.46 -9.69 -24.29
C ASP A 427 7.32 -10.27 -23.46
N ALA A 428 7.34 -10.09 -22.14
CA ALA A 428 6.34 -10.62 -21.24
C ALA A 428 5.98 -9.62 -20.13
N VAL A 429 4.74 -9.74 -19.59
CA VAL A 429 4.23 -8.88 -18.51
C VAL A 429 3.43 -9.71 -17.52
N SER A 430 3.66 -9.51 -16.22
CA SER A 430 2.82 -10.01 -15.12
C SER A 430 2.07 -8.86 -14.46
N LEU A 431 0.75 -8.98 -14.35
CA LEU A 431 -0.13 -8.00 -13.67
C LEU A 431 -0.31 -8.31 -12.17
N GLN A 432 0.37 -9.33 -11.63
CA GLN A 432 0.14 -9.78 -10.25
C GLN A 432 0.60 -8.78 -9.19
N PRO A 433 1.76 -8.08 -9.29
CA PRO A 433 2.21 -7.19 -8.23
C PRO A 433 1.25 -6.01 -8.00
N ASN A 434 0.79 -5.85 -6.76
CA ASN A 434 -0.23 -4.87 -6.35
C ASN A 434 0.33 -3.57 -5.75
N SER A 435 1.61 -3.30 -5.96
CA SER A 435 2.27 -2.00 -5.70
C SER A 435 3.60 -1.93 -6.45
N GLY A 436 4.20 -0.73 -6.56
CA GLY A 436 5.54 -0.57 -7.14
C GLY A 436 6.59 -1.39 -6.39
N ALA A 437 6.62 -1.29 -5.06
CA ALA A 437 7.54 -2.07 -4.22
C ALA A 437 7.35 -3.59 -4.37
N GLN A 438 6.12 -4.05 -4.58
CA GLN A 438 5.86 -5.46 -4.87
C GLN A 438 6.32 -5.86 -6.28
N GLY A 439 6.27 -4.93 -7.23
CA GLY A 439 6.88 -5.10 -8.56
C GLY A 439 8.40 -5.20 -8.47
N GLU A 440 9.05 -4.35 -7.65
CA GLU A 440 10.49 -4.47 -7.38
C GLU A 440 10.86 -5.84 -6.84
N TYR A 441 10.16 -6.27 -5.80
CA TYR A 441 10.37 -7.59 -5.20
C TYR A 441 10.16 -8.71 -6.22
N ALA A 442 9.07 -8.69 -6.97
CA ALA A 442 8.75 -9.69 -7.99
C ALA A 442 9.82 -9.75 -9.10
N GLY A 443 10.30 -8.60 -9.57
CA GLY A 443 11.35 -8.51 -10.58
C GLY A 443 12.69 -9.09 -10.10
N LEU A 444 13.10 -8.77 -8.88
CA LEU A 444 14.32 -9.33 -8.29
C LEU A 444 14.22 -10.84 -8.02
N MET A 445 13.04 -11.29 -7.57
CA MET A 445 12.79 -12.73 -7.40
C MET A 445 12.82 -13.48 -8.74
N THR A 446 12.33 -12.85 -9.81
CA THR A 446 12.43 -13.39 -11.19
C THR A 446 13.88 -13.55 -11.61
N ILE A 447 14.73 -12.55 -11.38
CA ILE A 447 16.18 -12.61 -11.63
C ILE A 447 16.83 -13.72 -10.80
N ARG A 448 16.50 -13.80 -9.52
CA ARG A 448 17.01 -14.83 -8.61
C ARG A 448 16.65 -16.25 -9.08
N ALA A 449 15.41 -16.45 -9.52
CA ALA A 449 14.95 -17.74 -10.05
C ALA A 449 15.70 -18.13 -11.34
N PHE A 450 15.97 -17.16 -12.21
CA PHE A 450 16.79 -17.35 -13.39
C PHE A 450 18.20 -17.84 -13.04
N HIS A 451 18.91 -17.17 -12.14
CA HIS A 451 20.25 -17.58 -11.71
C HIS A 451 20.24 -18.96 -11.04
N LYS A 452 19.25 -19.23 -10.18
CA LYS A 452 19.09 -20.53 -9.54
C LYS A 452 18.87 -21.66 -10.55
N ASN A 453 18.06 -21.42 -11.61
CA ASN A 453 17.84 -22.39 -12.67
C ASN A 453 19.11 -22.68 -13.49
N ASN A 454 20.01 -21.71 -13.59
CA ASN A 454 21.30 -21.84 -14.28
C ASN A 454 22.41 -22.41 -13.39
N ASN A 455 22.07 -22.92 -12.18
CA ASN A 455 23.01 -23.42 -11.17
C ASN A 455 23.98 -22.34 -10.63
N GLU A 456 23.58 -21.07 -10.66
CA GLU A 456 24.32 -19.91 -10.18
C GLU A 456 23.69 -19.31 -8.91
N SER A 457 23.30 -20.15 -7.96
CA SER A 457 22.64 -19.71 -6.70
C SER A 457 23.54 -18.84 -5.81
N ASN A 458 24.84 -18.79 -6.09
CA ASN A 458 25.82 -17.90 -5.45
C ASN A 458 25.67 -16.44 -5.87
N ARG A 459 25.01 -16.13 -6.99
CA ARG A 459 24.77 -14.76 -7.44
C ARG A 459 23.70 -14.10 -6.55
N ASP A 460 24.18 -13.37 -5.54
CA ASP A 460 23.35 -12.72 -4.53
C ASP A 460 23.69 -11.22 -4.31
N VAL A 461 24.61 -10.67 -5.10
CA VAL A 461 24.99 -9.24 -5.01
C VAL A 461 24.12 -8.40 -5.95
N CYS A 462 23.50 -7.36 -5.40
CA CYS A 462 22.75 -6.34 -6.14
C CYS A 462 23.48 -5.00 -6.07
N LEU A 463 23.94 -4.47 -7.21
CA LEU A 463 24.51 -3.14 -7.30
C LEU A 463 23.37 -2.10 -7.35
N ILE A 464 23.47 -1.02 -6.58
CA ILE A 464 22.43 0.01 -6.51
C ILE A 464 23.10 1.40 -6.46
N PRO A 465 22.79 2.33 -7.40
CA PRO A 465 23.28 3.69 -7.34
C PRO A 465 22.83 4.42 -6.06
N ASN A 466 23.68 5.30 -5.54
CA ASN A 466 23.37 6.07 -4.33
C ASN A 466 22.17 7.03 -4.52
N SER A 467 21.81 7.35 -5.77
CA SER A 467 20.62 8.11 -6.16
C SER A 467 19.32 7.30 -6.05
N ALA A 468 19.38 5.95 -5.95
CA ALA A 468 18.19 5.10 -6.00
C ALA A 468 17.19 5.41 -4.90
N HIS A 469 15.89 5.21 -5.20
CA HIS A 469 14.82 5.28 -4.22
C HIS A 469 15.06 4.28 -3.08
N GLY A 470 14.69 4.64 -1.86
CA GLY A 470 14.89 3.79 -0.66
C GLY A 470 14.21 2.42 -0.73
N THR A 471 13.19 2.26 -1.57
CA THR A 471 12.53 0.96 -1.82
C THR A 471 13.43 -0.03 -2.53
N ASN A 472 14.35 0.42 -3.39
CA ASN A 472 15.23 -0.47 -4.16
C ASN A 472 16.15 -1.31 -3.24
N PRO A 473 16.96 -0.72 -2.34
CA PRO A 473 17.77 -1.53 -1.41
C PRO A 473 16.91 -2.37 -0.45
N ALA A 474 15.74 -1.88 -0.02
CA ALA A 474 14.83 -2.66 0.81
C ALA A 474 14.29 -3.90 0.06
N SER A 475 13.90 -3.75 -1.20
CA SER A 475 13.44 -4.85 -2.06
C SER A 475 14.55 -5.87 -2.36
N ALA A 476 15.78 -5.40 -2.59
CA ALA A 476 16.93 -6.27 -2.80
C ALA A 476 17.20 -7.13 -1.55
N GLN A 477 17.18 -6.54 -0.38
CA GLN A 477 17.35 -7.29 0.87
C GLN A 477 16.20 -8.30 1.10
N MET A 478 14.95 -7.91 0.84
CA MET A 478 13.80 -8.81 0.96
C MET A 478 13.85 -10.00 -0.02
N SER A 479 14.57 -9.83 -1.14
CA SER A 479 14.84 -10.89 -2.10
C SER A 479 16.08 -11.73 -1.74
N GLY A 480 16.69 -11.52 -0.57
CA GLY A 480 17.88 -12.23 -0.09
C GLY A 480 19.16 -11.79 -0.79
N MET A 481 19.19 -10.61 -1.41
CA MET A 481 20.40 -10.08 -2.06
C MET A 481 21.18 -9.14 -1.15
N LYS A 482 22.50 -9.09 -1.34
CA LYS A 482 23.42 -8.19 -0.67
C LYS A 482 23.51 -6.89 -1.46
N VAL A 483 23.22 -5.77 -0.82
CA VAL A 483 23.28 -4.45 -1.46
C VAL A 483 24.72 -3.94 -1.48
N VAL A 484 25.20 -3.55 -2.66
CA VAL A 484 26.47 -2.85 -2.86
C VAL A 484 26.18 -1.53 -3.58
N VAL A 485 26.47 -0.43 -2.90
CA VAL A 485 26.20 0.92 -3.43
C VAL A 485 27.20 1.29 -4.51
N VAL A 486 26.73 1.86 -5.61
CA VAL A 486 27.53 2.49 -6.67
C VAL A 486 27.40 4.00 -6.55
N ASN A 487 28.50 4.74 -6.67
CA ASN A 487 28.50 6.19 -6.58
C ASN A 487 27.88 6.84 -7.85
N CYS A 488 27.39 8.05 -7.69
CA CYS A 488 27.10 8.95 -8.81
C CYS A 488 28.19 10.02 -8.90
N ASP A 489 28.40 10.54 -10.10
CA ASP A 489 29.30 11.65 -10.36
C ASP A 489 28.68 13.01 -9.94
N GLU A 490 29.45 14.09 -10.09
CA GLU A 490 29.03 15.44 -9.75
C GLU A 490 27.87 15.99 -10.62
N ASN A 491 27.62 15.38 -11.77
CA ASN A 491 26.53 15.71 -12.67
C ASN A 491 25.26 14.89 -12.43
N GLY A 492 25.28 14.00 -11.43
CA GLY A 492 24.13 13.14 -11.05
C GLY A 492 23.99 11.88 -11.90
N ASN A 493 24.98 11.51 -12.72
CA ASN A 493 25.01 10.26 -13.47
C ASN A 493 25.73 9.16 -12.68
N ILE A 494 25.57 7.90 -13.07
CA ILE A 494 26.28 6.78 -12.46
C ILE A 494 27.79 6.92 -12.78
N ASP A 495 28.64 6.82 -11.74
CA ASP A 495 30.09 6.76 -11.90
C ASP A 495 30.49 5.43 -12.55
N LEU A 496 30.88 5.49 -13.85
CA LEU A 496 31.20 4.31 -14.63
C LEU A 496 32.46 3.58 -14.14
N GLU A 497 33.44 4.29 -13.61
CA GLU A 497 34.66 3.67 -13.10
C GLU A 497 34.34 2.88 -11.80
N ASP A 498 33.59 3.45 -10.92
CA ASP A 498 33.11 2.77 -9.71
C ASP A 498 32.24 1.55 -10.09
N LEU A 499 31.35 1.71 -11.08
CA LEU A 499 30.52 0.61 -11.58
C LEU A 499 31.37 -0.54 -12.16
N LYS A 500 32.33 -0.23 -13.05
CA LYS A 500 33.23 -1.23 -13.66
C LYS A 500 34.03 -1.98 -12.60
N ASN A 501 34.61 -1.24 -11.65
CA ASN A 501 35.43 -1.82 -10.57
C ASN A 501 34.59 -2.77 -9.69
N LYS A 502 33.36 -2.36 -9.28
CA LYS A 502 32.48 -3.17 -8.47
C LYS A 502 31.93 -4.37 -9.24
N SER A 503 31.52 -4.19 -10.49
CA SER A 503 31.03 -5.29 -11.34
C SER A 503 32.10 -6.36 -11.53
N LYS A 504 33.35 -5.97 -11.77
CA LYS A 504 34.50 -6.89 -11.89
C LYS A 504 34.79 -7.60 -10.56
N LYS A 505 34.82 -6.85 -9.46
CA LYS A 505 35.08 -7.38 -8.11
C LYS A 505 34.08 -8.47 -7.72
N TYR A 506 32.80 -8.27 -8.03
CA TYR A 506 31.71 -9.19 -7.68
C TYR A 506 31.26 -10.06 -8.85
N SER A 507 32.01 -10.17 -9.95
CA SER A 507 31.57 -10.85 -11.19
C SER A 507 31.06 -12.27 -10.99
N LYS A 508 31.57 -13.00 -10.00
CA LYS A 508 31.10 -14.35 -9.66
C LYS A 508 29.78 -14.37 -8.89
N ASP A 509 29.49 -13.30 -8.13
CA ASP A 509 28.35 -13.22 -7.22
C ASP A 509 27.33 -12.17 -7.67
N LEU A 510 27.59 -11.45 -8.77
CA LEU A 510 26.73 -10.37 -9.26
C LEU A 510 25.41 -10.95 -9.79
N ALA A 511 24.31 -10.67 -9.09
CA ALA A 511 22.97 -11.04 -9.52
C ALA A 511 22.33 -9.96 -10.39
N ALA A 512 22.38 -8.69 -9.92
CA ALA A 512 21.65 -7.60 -10.59
C ALA A 512 22.29 -6.22 -10.36
N LEU A 513 21.97 -5.31 -11.27
CA LEU A 513 21.97 -3.86 -11.03
C LEU A 513 20.52 -3.38 -10.96
N MET A 514 20.15 -2.58 -9.94
CA MET A 514 18.90 -1.81 -9.96
C MET A 514 19.21 -0.37 -10.39
N VAL A 515 18.56 0.09 -11.45
CA VAL A 515 18.75 1.45 -11.98
C VAL A 515 17.40 2.12 -12.24
N THR A 516 17.23 3.37 -11.83
CA THR A 516 16.07 4.19 -12.18
C THR A 516 16.33 4.97 -13.45
N TYR A 517 15.41 4.96 -14.43
CA TYR A 517 15.60 5.67 -15.68
C TYR A 517 14.29 6.35 -16.17
N PRO A 518 14.31 7.70 -16.43
CA PRO A 518 15.37 8.65 -16.08
C PRO A 518 15.73 8.60 -14.59
N SER A 519 16.92 9.06 -14.23
CA SER A 519 17.40 8.97 -12.85
C SER A 519 16.57 9.86 -11.91
N THR A 520 16.56 9.52 -10.62
CA THR A 520 15.97 10.35 -9.58
C THR A 520 16.67 11.71 -9.37
N HIS A 521 17.79 11.93 -10.04
CA HIS A 521 18.42 13.26 -10.14
C HIS A 521 17.76 14.16 -11.19
N GLY A 522 16.69 13.70 -11.85
CA GLY A 522 15.96 14.46 -12.86
C GLY A 522 16.69 14.55 -14.21
N VAL A 523 17.60 13.63 -14.51
CA VAL A 523 18.38 13.63 -15.74
C VAL A 523 18.30 12.28 -16.47
N PHE A 524 18.41 12.28 -17.78
CA PHE A 524 18.58 11.08 -18.58
C PHE A 524 20.04 10.62 -18.49
N GLU A 525 20.23 9.38 -18.00
CA GLU A 525 21.55 8.73 -17.98
C GLU A 525 22.00 8.42 -19.43
N GLU A 526 22.94 9.22 -19.96
CA GLU A 526 23.34 9.14 -21.36
C GLU A 526 24.05 7.83 -21.72
N LYS A 527 24.66 7.18 -20.72
CA LYS A 527 25.45 5.96 -20.92
C LYS A 527 24.69 4.70 -20.50
N ILE A 528 23.37 4.74 -20.43
CA ILE A 528 22.56 3.61 -19.98
C ILE A 528 22.86 2.30 -20.71
N ILE A 529 23.13 2.34 -22.03
CA ILE A 529 23.48 1.16 -22.82
C ILE A 529 24.82 0.59 -22.36
N GLU A 530 25.85 1.45 -22.14
CA GLU A 530 27.15 1.01 -21.64
C GLU A 530 27.02 0.41 -20.22
N ILE A 531 26.23 1.01 -19.37
CA ILE A 531 25.92 0.53 -18.02
C ILE A 531 25.33 -0.90 -18.07
N CYS A 532 24.32 -1.12 -18.91
CA CYS A 532 23.72 -2.44 -19.09
C CYS A 532 24.75 -3.48 -19.56
N ASN A 533 25.58 -3.12 -20.58
CA ASN A 533 26.61 -4.00 -21.11
C ASN A 533 27.67 -4.37 -20.07
N ILE A 534 28.06 -3.47 -19.18
CA ILE A 534 28.98 -3.75 -18.07
C ILE A 534 28.42 -4.84 -17.17
N ILE A 535 27.15 -4.76 -16.82
CA ILE A 535 26.48 -5.72 -15.95
C ILE A 535 26.37 -7.10 -16.64
N HIS A 536 25.89 -7.14 -17.87
CA HIS A 536 25.73 -8.37 -18.64
C HIS A 536 27.07 -9.09 -18.85
N THR A 537 28.14 -8.35 -19.17
CA THR A 537 29.50 -8.91 -19.34
C THR A 537 30.01 -9.58 -18.05
N ASN A 538 29.54 -9.14 -16.89
CA ASN A 538 29.88 -9.71 -15.58
C ASN A 538 28.83 -10.74 -15.07
N GLY A 539 27.88 -11.16 -15.91
CA GLY A 539 26.91 -12.22 -15.65
C GLY A 539 25.67 -11.78 -14.85
N GLY A 540 25.54 -10.49 -14.53
CA GLY A 540 24.37 -9.93 -13.84
C GLY A 540 23.23 -9.59 -14.79
N GLN A 541 22.04 -9.35 -14.25
CA GLN A 541 20.85 -8.86 -14.95
C GLN A 541 20.58 -7.38 -14.58
N VAL A 542 19.93 -6.64 -15.47
CA VAL A 542 19.59 -5.23 -15.22
C VAL A 542 18.11 -5.11 -14.89
N TYR A 543 17.84 -4.72 -13.65
CA TYR A 543 16.52 -4.32 -13.19
C TYR A 543 16.37 -2.81 -13.37
N MET A 544 15.37 -2.37 -14.14
CA MET A 544 15.01 -0.96 -14.28
C MET A 544 13.82 -0.61 -13.41
N ASP A 545 14.01 0.37 -12.54
CA ASP A 545 12.92 1.02 -11.83
C ASP A 545 12.14 1.92 -12.81
N GLY A 546 10.91 1.53 -13.13
CA GLY A 546 10.03 2.23 -14.06
C GLY A 546 9.12 3.26 -13.40
N ALA A 547 9.44 3.73 -12.19
CA ALA A 547 8.69 4.78 -11.52
C ALA A 547 8.60 6.06 -12.37
N ASN A 548 9.66 6.35 -13.13
CA ASN A 548 9.80 7.54 -13.98
C ASN A 548 9.40 7.31 -15.45
N LEU A 549 8.65 6.23 -15.74
CA LEU A 549 8.22 5.87 -17.10
C LEU A 549 7.39 6.99 -17.78
N ASN A 550 6.83 7.93 -17.02
CA ASN A 550 6.10 9.09 -17.53
C ASN A 550 6.93 9.93 -18.51
N ALA A 551 8.25 9.93 -18.39
CA ALA A 551 9.16 10.59 -19.32
C ALA A 551 9.49 9.77 -20.59
N LEU A 552 9.03 8.52 -20.70
CA LEU A 552 9.48 7.59 -21.73
C LEU A 552 8.39 7.15 -22.70
N VAL A 553 7.11 7.12 -22.28
CA VAL A 553 6.03 6.54 -23.07
C VAL A 553 5.94 7.20 -24.46
N GLY A 554 6.04 6.38 -25.50
CA GLY A 554 6.03 6.85 -26.90
C GLY A 554 7.30 7.58 -27.37
N ILE A 555 8.33 7.69 -26.51
CA ILE A 555 9.61 8.32 -26.79
C ILE A 555 10.74 7.28 -26.80
N ALA A 556 10.82 6.46 -25.76
CA ALA A 556 11.82 5.40 -25.63
C ALA A 556 11.19 4.13 -25.08
N LYS A 557 11.71 2.96 -25.49
CA LYS A 557 11.25 1.64 -25.05
C LYS A 557 12.34 0.98 -24.19
N PRO A 558 12.16 0.83 -22.88
CA PRO A 558 13.16 0.24 -21.98
C PRO A 558 13.72 -1.11 -22.46
N GLY A 559 12.87 -2.01 -22.90
CA GLY A 559 13.29 -3.33 -23.41
C GLY A 559 14.18 -3.30 -24.66
N LYS A 560 14.51 -2.11 -25.23
CA LYS A 560 15.34 -1.96 -26.41
C LYS A 560 16.72 -1.34 -26.16
N PHE A 561 16.99 -0.90 -24.92
CA PHE A 561 18.27 -0.30 -24.59
C PHE A 561 19.03 -0.99 -23.42
N GLY A 562 18.60 -2.20 -23.05
CA GLY A 562 19.41 -3.10 -22.22
C GLY A 562 18.82 -3.65 -20.94
N PRO A 563 17.82 -3.02 -20.26
CA PRO A 563 17.21 -3.64 -19.09
C PRO A 563 16.55 -4.98 -19.39
N ASP A 564 16.65 -5.90 -18.42
CA ASP A 564 16.10 -7.28 -18.52
C ASP A 564 14.72 -7.39 -17.88
N VAL A 565 14.46 -6.61 -16.83
CA VAL A 565 13.15 -6.52 -16.17
C VAL A 565 12.87 -5.10 -15.69
N CYS A 566 11.61 -4.69 -15.76
CA CYS A 566 11.16 -3.38 -15.34
C CYS A 566 9.83 -3.50 -14.60
N HIS A 567 9.66 -2.84 -13.44
CA HIS A 567 8.33 -2.64 -12.90
C HIS A 567 7.70 -1.36 -13.46
N ILE A 568 6.37 -1.33 -13.48
CA ILE A 568 5.58 -0.24 -14.05
C ILE A 568 4.61 0.27 -12.99
N ASN A 569 4.76 1.52 -12.56
CA ASN A 569 3.81 2.13 -11.62
C ASN A 569 2.57 2.65 -12.36
N LEU A 570 1.48 1.85 -12.38
CA LEU A 570 0.24 2.27 -13.03
C LEU A 570 -0.42 3.46 -12.31
N HIS A 571 -0.16 3.62 -11.03
CA HIS A 571 -0.62 4.73 -10.19
C HIS A 571 0.22 6.01 -10.32
N LYS A 572 1.17 6.04 -11.27
CA LYS A 572 1.95 7.22 -11.67
C LYS A 572 1.69 7.52 -13.15
N THR A 573 2.37 6.82 -14.04
CA THR A 573 2.33 7.02 -15.49
C THR A 573 0.95 6.77 -16.11
N PHE A 574 0.18 5.79 -15.61
CA PHE A 574 -1.06 5.32 -16.21
C PHE A 574 -2.32 5.60 -15.37
N CYS A 575 -2.32 6.73 -14.69
CA CYS A 575 -3.49 7.41 -14.12
C CYS A 575 -4.31 6.65 -13.05
N ILE A 576 -3.88 5.52 -12.51
CA ILE A 576 -4.53 5.04 -11.27
C ILE A 576 -4.35 6.13 -10.20
N PRO A 577 -5.42 6.62 -9.55
CA PRO A 577 -5.30 7.67 -8.54
C PRO A 577 -4.35 7.28 -7.42
N HIS A 578 -3.28 8.05 -7.22
CA HIS A 578 -2.33 7.81 -6.13
C HIS A 578 -2.94 8.11 -4.75
N GLY A 579 -3.89 9.06 -4.68
CA GLY A 579 -4.82 9.27 -3.58
C GLY A 579 -4.18 9.49 -2.21
N GLY A 580 -3.04 10.17 -2.14
CA GLY A 580 -2.37 10.43 -0.85
C GLY A 580 -1.66 9.22 -0.24
N GLY A 581 -1.42 8.15 -1.01
CA GLY A 581 -0.68 6.99 -0.53
C GLY A 581 -1.17 5.63 -1.03
N GLY A 582 -1.98 5.62 -2.09
CA GLY A 582 -2.54 4.43 -2.72
C GLY A 582 -4.06 4.33 -2.63
N PRO A 583 -4.64 3.45 -3.47
CA PRO A 583 -4.06 2.19 -3.97
C PRO A 583 -3.06 2.36 -5.11
N GLY A 584 -2.37 1.27 -5.45
CA GLY A 584 -1.44 1.23 -6.57
C GLY A 584 -1.37 -0.14 -7.23
N MET A 585 -0.70 -0.20 -8.38
CA MET A 585 -0.35 -1.42 -9.09
C MET A 585 1.07 -1.31 -9.64
N GLY A 586 1.80 -2.40 -9.64
CA GLY A 586 3.18 -2.47 -10.10
C GLY A 586 3.48 -3.66 -11.00
N PRO A 587 2.80 -3.81 -12.16
CA PRO A 587 3.13 -4.86 -13.12
C PRO A 587 4.63 -4.91 -13.40
N ILE A 588 5.16 -6.12 -13.64
CA ILE A 588 6.53 -6.29 -14.13
C ILE A 588 6.52 -6.72 -15.58
N ALA A 589 7.40 -6.11 -16.37
CA ALA A 589 7.69 -6.47 -17.75
C ALA A 589 9.11 -7.02 -17.86
N CYS A 590 9.35 -8.06 -18.65
CA CYS A 590 10.68 -8.65 -18.77
C CYS A 590 11.03 -9.11 -20.19
N ALA A 591 12.34 -9.25 -20.40
CA ALA A 591 12.91 -9.85 -21.61
C ALA A 591 12.58 -11.35 -21.70
N LYS A 592 12.66 -11.91 -22.89
CA LYS A 592 12.22 -13.27 -23.23
C LYS A 592 12.83 -14.36 -22.34
N HIS A 593 14.11 -14.26 -22.00
CA HIS A 593 14.81 -15.24 -21.18
C HIS A 593 14.34 -15.31 -19.72
N LEU A 594 13.63 -14.27 -19.25
CA LEU A 594 13.07 -14.21 -17.90
C LEU A 594 11.58 -14.59 -17.83
N GLU A 595 10.88 -14.76 -18.96
CA GLU A 595 9.43 -15.01 -19.02
C GLU A 595 8.99 -16.21 -18.19
N GLU A 596 9.74 -17.33 -18.21
CA GLU A 596 9.39 -18.56 -17.49
C GLU A 596 9.47 -18.41 -15.97
N PHE A 597 10.15 -17.37 -15.47
CA PHE A 597 10.39 -17.11 -14.05
C PHE A 597 9.44 -16.08 -13.43
N LEU A 598 8.49 -15.55 -14.20
CA LEU A 598 7.49 -14.59 -13.71
C LEU A 598 6.64 -15.18 -12.57
N PRO A 599 6.05 -14.33 -11.70
CA PRO A 599 5.21 -14.80 -10.61
C PRO A 599 4.07 -15.71 -11.04
N THR A 600 3.90 -16.81 -10.30
CA THR A 600 2.80 -17.77 -10.45
C THR A 600 1.76 -17.56 -9.35
N HIS A 601 0.59 -18.18 -9.51
CA HIS A 601 -0.43 -18.19 -8.46
C HIS A 601 -1.15 -19.54 -8.44
N HIS A 602 -1.35 -20.11 -7.25
CA HIS A 602 -1.94 -21.45 -7.10
C HIS A 602 -3.35 -21.59 -7.70
N HIS A 603 -4.11 -20.50 -7.80
CA HIS A 603 -5.44 -20.50 -8.42
C HIS A 603 -5.37 -20.51 -9.96
N LEU A 604 -4.28 -20.01 -10.54
CA LEU A 604 -4.04 -20.04 -11.97
C LEU A 604 -3.25 -21.32 -12.28
N GLN A 605 -3.92 -22.37 -12.71
CA GLN A 605 -3.26 -23.60 -13.19
C GLN A 605 -2.50 -23.31 -14.50
N ASN A 606 -1.42 -22.55 -14.40
CA ASN A 606 -0.64 -22.10 -15.54
C ASN A 606 0.49 -23.11 -15.80
N SER A 607 0.16 -24.16 -16.56
CA SER A 607 1.10 -25.21 -16.98
C SER A 607 2.33 -24.69 -17.76
N LYS A 608 2.33 -23.39 -18.14
CA LYS A 608 3.42 -22.76 -18.90
C LYS A 608 4.54 -22.19 -18.01
N LEU A 609 4.28 -21.89 -16.75
CA LEU A 609 5.27 -21.31 -15.84
C LEU A 609 5.70 -22.30 -14.75
N THR A 610 6.37 -23.35 -15.15
CA THR A 610 6.84 -24.40 -14.22
C THR A 610 8.04 -23.98 -13.37
N LYS A 611 8.77 -22.93 -13.80
CA LYS A 611 9.97 -22.39 -13.14
C LYS A 611 9.69 -21.05 -12.44
N GLY A 612 8.46 -20.56 -12.52
CA GLY A 612 8.10 -19.26 -11.97
C GLY A 612 8.25 -19.17 -10.47
N VAL A 613 8.50 -17.96 -9.97
CA VAL A 613 8.45 -17.67 -8.54
C VAL A 613 7.02 -17.83 -8.03
N GLY A 614 6.87 -18.06 -6.74
CA GLY A 614 5.55 -18.23 -6.12
C GLY A 614 4.68 -16.97 -6.19
N SER A 615 3.57 -16.99 -5.45
CA SER A 615 2.66 -15.84 -5.40
C SER A 615 3.30 -14.64 -4.72
N VAL A 616 3.11 -13.45 -5.29
CA VAL A 616 3.59 -12.16 -4.74
C VAL A 616 2.45 -11.28 -4.25
N SER A 617 1.20 -11.68 -4.47
CA SER A 617 -0.02 -11.06 -3.92
C SER A 617 -1.05 -12.13 -3.58
N ALA A 618 -2.04 -11.79 -2.74
CA ALA A 618 -3.10 -12.69 -2.33
C ALA A 618 -4.02 -13.11 -3.49
N ALA A 619 -4.27 -12.20 -4.43
CA ALA A 619 -5.10 -12.46 -5.60
C ALA A 619 -4.26 -12.63 -6.87
N PRO A 620 -4.75 -13.43 -7.85
CA PRO A 620 -3.98 -13.76 -9.07
C PRO A 620 -3.56 -12.55 -9.92
N TRP A 621 -4.35 -11.48 -9.88
CA TRP A 621 -4.20 -10.28 -10.70
C TRP A 621 -4.01 -9.01 -9.85
N GLY A 622 -3.51 -9.18 -8.62
CA GLY A 622 -3.33 -8.07 -7.69
C GLY A 622 -4.62 -7.31 -7.42
N SER A 623 -4.60 -5.99 -7.56
CA SER A 623 -5.78 -5.11 -7.41
C SER A 623 -6.52 -4.97 -8.74
N ALA A 624 -7.18 -6.03 -9.18
CA ALA A 624 -7.70 -6.19 -10.53
C ALA A 624 -8.71 -5.10 -10.96
N SER A 625 -9.58 -4.62 -10.06
CA SER A 625 -10.63 -3.65 -10.44
C SER A 625 -10.06 -2.32 -10.91
N ILE A 626 -8.91 -1.89 -10.39
CA ILE A 626 -8.31 -0.61 -10.79
C ILE A 626 -7.46 -0.70 -12.07
N LEU A 627 -7.19 -1.90 -12.58
CA LEU A 627 -6.55 -2.06 -13.88
C LEU A 627 -7.38 -1.47 -15.02
N VAL A 628 -8.71 -1.39 -14.85
CA VAL A 628 -9.60 -0.77 -15.82
C VAL A 628 -9.29 0.71 -16.03
N ILE A 629 -8.82 1.41 -15.00
CA ILE A 629 -8.45 2.84 -15.10
C ILE A 629 -7.30 3.02 -16.09
N SER A 630 -6.21 2.27 -15.91
CA SER A 630 -5.08 2.31 -16.83
C SER A 630 -5.43 1.85 -18.24
N TRP A 631 -6.27 0.83 -18.37
CA TRP A 631 -6.79 0.38 -19.67
C TRP A 631 -7.60 1.48 -20.36
N MET A 632 -8.52 2.15 -19.63
CA MET A 632 -9.28 3.28 -20.14
C MET A 632 -8.38 4.44 -20.57
N TYR A 633 -7.43 4.83 -19.72
CA TYR A 633 -6.47 5.89 -20.03
C TYR A 633 -5.71 5.61 -21.33
N ILE A 634 -5.13 4.41 -21.49
CA ILE A 634 -4.38 4.02 -22.68
C ILE A 634 -5.29 4.05 -23.92
N LYS A 635 -6.52 3.50 -23.83
CA LYS A 635 -7.47 3.46 -24.96
C LYS A 635 -7.98 4.86 -25.34
N MET A 636 -8.27 5.72 -24.37
CA MET A 636 -8.75 7.08 -24.64
C MET A 636 -7.65 7.98 -25.20
N MET A 637 -6.40 7.87 -24.69
CA MET A 637 -5.28 8.67 -25.15
C MET A 637 -4.75 8.21 -26.52
N GLY A 638 -4.72 6.91 -26.73
CA GLY A 638 -4.07 6.30 -27.89
C GLY A 638 -2.57 6.61 -27.98
N SER A 639 -1.88 6.11 -29.00
CA SER A 639 -0.42 6.28 -29.15
C SER A 639 0.01 7.75 -29.26
N LYS A 640 -0.76 8.58 -29.96
CA LYS A 640 -0.47 10.01 -30.13
C LYS A 640 -0.61 10.76 -28.80
N GLY A 641 -1.72 10.53 -28.08
CA GLY A 641 -1.97 11.16 -26.80
C GLY A 641 -0.95 10.77 -25.73
N LEU A 642 -0.62 9.50 -25.61
CA LEU A 642 0.39 9.00 -24.68
C LEU A 642 1.77 9.61 -24.95
N LYS A 643 2.19 9.69 -26.22
CA LYS A 643 3.45 10.38 -26.60
C LYS A 643 3.43 11.85 -26.25
N LEU A 644 2.31 12.53 -26.54
CA LEU A 644 2.13 13.95 -26.21
C LEU A 644 2.20 14.18 -24.69
N ALA A 645 1.58 13.30 -23.89
CA ALA A 645 1.62 13.36 -22.43
C ALA A 645 3.07 13.36 -21.92
N SER A 646 3.91 12.42 -22.39
CA SER A 646 5.34 12.39 -22.03
C SER A 646 6.09 13.64 -22.49
N GLN A 647 5.82 14.13 -23.69
CA GLN A 647 6.45 15.36 -24.18
C GLN A 647 6.10 16.59 -23.35
N ILE A 648 4.81 16.72 -22.96
CA ILE A 648 4.34 17.84 -22.14
C ILE A 648 4.89 17.75 -20.72
N SER A 649 4.98 16.55 -20.12
CA SER A 649 5.57 16.41 -18.78
C SER A 649 7.03 16.85 -18.74
N ILE A 650 7.83 16.50 -19.77
CA ILE A 650 9.21 16.94 -19.91
C ILE A 650 9.27 18.47 -20.16
N LEU A 651 8.39 18.99 -21.03
CA LEU A 651 8.32 20.41 -21.32
C LEU A 651 7.99 21.23 -20.07
N ASN A 652 7.00 20.81 -19.28
CA ASN A 652 6.59 21.47 -18.05
C ASN A 652 7.71 21.52 -17.01
N ALA A 653 8.45 20.40 -16.83
CA ALA A 653 9.60 20.36 -15.93
C ALA A 653 10.72 21.32 -16.38
N ASN A 654 11.03 21.36 -17.68
CA ASN A 654 12.02 22.27 -18.24
C ASN A 654 11.58 23.73 -18.16
N TYR A 655 10.28 24.00 -18.35
CA TYR A 655 9.72 25.36 -18.17
C TYR A 655 9.89 25.83 -16.72
N ILE A 656 9.54 25.00 -15.73
CA ILE A 656 9.73 25.31 -14.31
C ILE A 656 11.21 25.51 -13.99
N SER A 657 12.07 24.58 -14.42
CA SER A 657 13.52 24.65 -14.24
C SER A 657 14.10 25.97 -14.77
N LYS A 658 13.73 26.35 -16.01
CA LYS A 658 14.20 27.60 -16.63
C LYS A 658 13.70 28.85 -15.89
N LYS A 659 12.42 28.86 -15.50
CA LYS A 659 11.82 30.01 -14.81
C LYS A 659 12.37 30.19 -13.39
N LEU A 660 12.60 29.09 -12.67
CA LEU A 660 13.17 29.16 -11.32
C LEU A 660 14.67 29.45 -11.33
N SER A 661 15.40 29.12 -12.40
CA SER A 661 16.84 29.38 -12.52
C SER A 661 17.19 30.86 -12.48
N GLU A 662 16.22 31.77 -12.59
CA GLU A 662 16.41 33.19 -12.38
C GLU A 662 16.89 33.55 -10.95
N LYS A 663 16.43 32.78 -9.95
CA LYS A 663 16.69 33.04 -8.52
C LYS A 663 17.15 31.85 -7.70
N TYR A 664 17.03 30.64 -8.23
CA TYR A 664 17.41 29.41 -7.60
C TYR A 664 18.40 28.62 -8.44
N LYS A 665 19.29 27.88 -7.81
CA LYS A 665 20.19 26.98 -8.51
C LYS A 665 19.47 25.66 -8.82
N VAL A 666 19.36 25.30 -10.11
CA VAL A 666 18.99 23.93 -10.50
C VAL A 666 20.23 23.06 -10.33
N LEU A 667 20.11 21.98 -9.56
CA LEU A 667 21.28 21.21 -9.11
C LEU A 667 21.86 20.35 -10.24
N TYR A 668 21.00 19.60 -10.94
CA TYR A 668 21.44 18.71 -12.02
C TYR A 668 20.72 19.03 -13.33
N THR A 669 21.46 19.00 -14.42
CA THR A 669 20.95 19.09 -15.78
C THR A 669 21.75 18.18 -16.70
N GLY A 670 21.16 17.74 -17.81
CA GLY A 670 21.90 17.09 -18.89
C GLY A 670 22.85 18.07 -19.61
N LYS A 671 23.64 17.58 -20.56
CA LYS A 671 24.66 18.35 -21.31
C LYS A 671 24.13 19.63 -21.95
N ASN A 672 22.86 19.66 -22.36
CA ASN A 672 22.23 20.81 -23.00
C ASN A 672 21.53 21.74 -22.00
N GLY A 673 21.73 21.57 -20.68
CA GLY A 673 21.12 22.38 -19.65
C GLY A 673 19.63 22.03 -19.40
N ASN A 674 19.13 20.91 -19.94
CA ASN A 674 17.75 20.45 -19.78
C ASN A 674 17.65 19.39 -18.70
N VAL A 675 16.44 19.28 -18.12
CA VAL A 675 16.06 18.23 -17.16
C VAL A 675 15.12 17.21 -17.84
N ALA A 676 14.84 16.09 -17.18
CA ALA A 676 13.83 15.13 -17.60
C ALA A 676 12.42 15.64 -17.28
N HIS A 677 11.58 14.86 -16.62
CA HIS A 677 10.21 15.24 -16.23
C HIS A 677 10.13 15.86 -14.83
N GLU A 678 11.24 15.98 -14.13
CA GLU A 678 11.38 16.57 -12.79
C GLU A 678 12.69 17.36 -12.68
N CYS A 679 12.77 18.30 -11.74
CA CYS A 679 13.98 19.07 -11.49
C CYS A 679 14.28 19.21 -9.99
N ILE A 680 15.57 19.35 -9.66
CA ILE A 680 16.02 19.51 -8.28
C ILE A 680 16.55 20.93 -8.08
N ILE A 681 15.99 21.62 -7.10
CA ILE A 681 16.38 22.97 -6.69
C ILE A 681 17.26 22.88 -5.45
N ASP A 682 18.47 23.45 -5.51
CA ASP A 682 19.45 23.48 -4.44
C ASP A 682 19.18 24.62 -3.45
N ILE A 683 18.83 24.30 -2.21
CA ILE A 683 18.53 25.28 -1.15
C ILE A 683 19.73 25.50 -0.23
N ARG A 684 20.79 24.70 -0.32
CA ARG A 684 21.97 24.79 0.56
C ARG A 684 22.63 26.16 0.57
N PRO A 685 22.84 26.86 -0.59
CA PRO A 685 23.42 28.21 -0.56
C PRO A 685 22.51 29.24 0.15
N ILE A 686 21.19 29.08 0.06
CA ILE A 686 20.22 29.94 0.75
C ILE A 686 20.34 29.69 2.27
N LYS A 687 20.39 28.43 2.69
CA LYS A 687 20.51 28.02 4.10
C LYS A 687 21.79 28.57 4.74
N GLU A 688 22.91 28.45 4.03
CA GLU A 688 24.22 28.96 4.52
C GLU A 688 24.17 30.48 4.76
N LYS A 689 23.50 31.21 3.90
CA LYS A 689 23.45 32.67 3.96
C LYS A 689 22.42 33.22 4.95
N THR A 690 21.25 32.63 4.99
CA THR A 690 20.07 33.18 5.71
C THR A 690 19.59 32.34 6.87
N GLY A 691 19.99 31.07 6.96
CA GLY A 691 19.45 30.08 7.90
C GLY A 691 18.12 29.45 7.48
N ILE A 692 17.50 29.91 6.39
CA ILE A 692 16.22 29.38 5.88
C ILE A 692 16.44 28.02 5.21
N THR A 693 15.66 27.05 5.64
CA THR A 693 15.76 25.64 5.20
C THR A 693 14.74 25.30 4.10
N GLU A 694 14.94 24.14 3.47
CA GLU A 694 13.96 23.54 2.55
C GLU A 694 12.61 23.27 3.26
N GLU A 695 12.61 22.98 4.56
CA GLU A 695 11.38 22.84 5.34
C GLU A 695 10.64 24.15 5.51
N ASP A 696 11.35 25.28 5.74
CA ASP A 696 10.73 26.60 5.84
C ASP A 696 10.04 26.98 4.53
N ILE A 697 10.69 26.72 3.39
CA ILE A 697 10.11 26.95 2.07
C ILE A 697 8.86 26.07 1.87
N ALA A 698 8.94 24.79 2.23
CA ALA A 698 7.82 23.86 2.14
C ALA A 698 6.61 24.31 2.98
N LYS A 699 6.83 24.75 4.22
CA LYS A 699 5.77 25.27 5.09
C LYS A 699 5.20 26.60 4.55
N ARG A 700 6.04 27.44 3.98
CA ARG A 700 5.57 28.71 3.38
C ARG A 700 4.74 28.49 2.12
N LEU A 701 5.03 27.47 1.31
CA LEU A 701 4.20 27.07 0.17
C LEU A 701 2.76 26.75 0.57
N ILE A 702 2.52 26.20 1.78
CA ILE A 702 1.17 25.93 2.29
C ILE A 702 0.39 27.26 2.39
N ASP A 703 1.01 28.34 2.84
CA ASP A 703 0.38 29.68 2.87
C ASP A 703 0.03 30.20 1.46
N TYR A 704 0.75 29.77 0.45
CA TYR A 704 0.45 30.04 -0.97
C TYR A 704 -0.58 29.08 -1.57
N GLY A 705 -1.06 28.08 -0.80
CA GLY A 705 -2.09 27.13 -1.21
C GLY A 705 -1.53 25.89 -1.93
N TYR A 706 -0.25 25.58 -1.78
CA TYR A 706 0.42 24.45 -2.41
C TYR A 706 0.89 23.41 -1.42
N HIS A 707 0.69 22.14 -1.75
CA HIS A 707 1.41 21.04 -1.14
C HIS A 707 2.90 21.16 -1.49
N ALA A 708 3.76 20.97 -0.50
CA ALA A 708 5.20 21.04 -0.74
C ALA A 708 5.69 19.95 -1.69
N PRO A 709 6.66 20.24 -2.58
CA PRO A 709 7.44 19.25 -3.29
C PRO A 709 8.24 18.34 -2.33
N THR A 710 8.84 17.27 -2.84
CA THR A 710 9.70 16.38 -2.06
C THR A 710 10.93 17.14 -1.55
N MET A 711 11.21 17.01 -0.24
CA MET A 711 12.31 17.71 0.41
C MET A 711 13.46 16.76 0.72
N SER A 712 14.70 17.28 0.67
CA SER A 712 15.93 16.60 1.12
C SER A 712 16.11 15.19 0.57
N TRP A 713 15.61 14.95 -0.64
CA TRP A 713 15.75 13.67 -1.32
C TRP A 713 15.79 13.89 -2.85
N PRO A 714 16.63 13.19 -3.64
CA PRO A 714 17.67 12.25 -3.20
C PRO A 714 18.88 12.93 -2.56
N VAL A 715 18.97 14.25 -2.66
CA VAL A 715 20.07 15.07 -2.12
C VAL A 715 19.55 15.89 -0.93
N SER A 716 20.26 15.84 0.20
CA SER A 716 19.92 16.62 1.39
C SER A 716 20.00 18.13 1.10
N GLY A 717 19.05 18.91 1.65
CA GLY A 717 19.01 20.38 1.46
C GLY A 717 18.50 20.81 0.09
N THR A 718 17.67 20.00 -0.57
CA THR A 718 17.08 20.29 -1.88
C THR A 718 15.57 20.18 -1.88
N ILE A 719 14.93 20.66 -2.93
CA ILE A 719 13.51 20.47 -3.23
C ILE A 719 13.41 19.86 -4.63
N MET A 720 12.69 18.74 -4.76
CA MET A 720 12.44 18.07 -6.04
C MET A 720 11.03 18.36 -6.53
N ILE A 721 10.91 18.87 -7.73
CA ILE A 721 9.66 19.32 -8.35
C ILE A 721 9.35 18.47 -9.58
N GLU A 722 8.21 17.77 -9.57
CA GLU A 722 7.68 17.03 -10.70
C GLU A 722 6.29 17.56 -11.07
N PRO A 723 6.17 18.44 -12.10
CA PRO A 723 4.87 18.74 -12.69
C PRO A 723 4.44 17.61 -13.61
N THR A 724 3.13 17.41 -13.75
CA THR A 724 2.60 16.46 -14.71
C THR A 724 2.08 17.14 -15.96
N GLU A 725 1.78 16.36 -17.00
CA GLU A 725 1.12 16.87 -18.21
C GLU A 725 -0.35 17.26 -17.96
N SER A 726 -0.94 16.87 -16.83
CA SER A 726 -2.31 17.25 -16.48
C SER A 726 -2.45 18.70 -16.00
N GLU A 727 -1.33 19.37 -15.72
CA GLU A 727 -1.33 20.74 -15.22
C GLU A 727 -1.37 21.76 -16.37
N ASN A 728 -2.16 22.82 -16.19
CA ASN A 728 -2.22 23.90 -17.15
C ASN A 728 -1.13 24.95 -16.90
N LEU A 729 -0.80 25.72 -17.93
CA LEU A 729 0.27 26.72 -17.88
C LEU A 729 0.02 27.83 -16.82
N GLU A 730 -1.24 28.18 -16.58
CA GLU A 730 -1.58 29.19 -15.57
C GLU A 730 -1.24 28.70 -14.15
N GLU A 731 -1.57 27.47 -13.84
CA GLU A 731 -1.26 26.85 -12.53
C GLU A 731 0.25 26.70 -12.33
N ILE A 732 0.96 26.23 -13.36
CA ILE A 732 2.44 26.15 -13.35
C ILE A 732 3.04 27.56 -13.12
N ASN A 733 2.51 28.59 -13.76
CA ASN A 733 2.96 29.97 -13.55
C ASN A 733 2.68 30.47 -12.13
N LYS A 734 1.51 30.17 -11.56
CA LYS A 734 1.18 30.51 -10.17
C LYS A 734 2.16 29.84 -9.19
N PHE A 735 2.46 28.57 -9.38
CA PHE A 735 3.41 27.81 -8.57
C PHE A 735 4.83 28.40 -8.66
N CYS A 736 5.34 28.65 -9.86
CA CYS A 736 6.64 29.30 -10.06
C CYS A 736 6.69 30.70 -9.40
N ASN A 737 5.63 31.49 -9.57
CA ASN A 737 5.55 32.81 -8.95
C ASN A 737 5.47 32.76 -7.42
N ALA A 738 4.89 31.69 -6.85
CA ALA A 738 4.92 31.46 -5.40
C ALA A 738 6.36 31.25 -4.92
N LEU A 739 7.12 30.35 -5.57
CA LEU A 739 8.52 30.12 -5.23
C LEU A 739 9.41 31.34 -5.44
N LEU A 740 9.25 32.08 -6.54
CA LEU A 740 10.01 33.32 -6.79
C LEU A 740 9.71 34.39 -5.72
N ASN A 741 8.46 34.53 -5.30
CA ASN A 741 8.09 35.41 -4.18
C ASN A 741 8.67 34.96 -2.84
N ILE A 742 8.64 33.66 -2.56
CA ILE A 742 9.29 33.12 -1.36
C ILE A 742 10.77 33.47 -1.36
N LYS A 743 11.42 33.45 -2.52
CA LYS A 743 12.81 33.92 -2.63
C LYS A 743 12.95 35.43 -2.33
N ASP A 744 11.99 36.26 -2.76
CA ASP A 744 11.98 37.68 -2.41
C ASP A 744 11.78 37.89 -0.89
N GLU A 745 10.96 37.07 -0.22
CA GLU A 745 10.83 37.06 1.23
C GLU A 745 12.15 36.67 1.92
N ILE A 746 12.86 35.68 1.38
CA ILE A 746 14.18 35.24 1.86
C ILE A 746 15.23 36.39 1.68
N ASP A 747 15.19 37.13 0.55
CA ASP A 747 16.09 38.25 0.33
C ASP A 747 15.83 39.38 1.30
N LYS A 748 14.58 39.60 1.74
CA LYS A 748 14.26 40.54 2.82
C LYS A 748 14.85 40.13 4.18
N ILE A 749 14.97 38.83 4.45
CA ILE A 749 15.65 38.33 5.65
C ILE A 749 17.15 38.57 5.55
N ASP A 750 17.74 38.32 4.38
CA ASP A 750 19.16 38.51 4.12
C ASP A 750 19.55 40.00 4.26
N SER A 751 18.71 40.92 3.75
CA SER A 751 18.92 42.35 3.84
C SER A 751 18.60 42.98 5.22
N GLY A 752 18.03 42.21 6.13
CA GLY A 752 17.58 42.67 7.46
C GLY A 752 16.23 43.39 7.45
N SER A 753 15.51 43.40 6.31
CA SER A 753 14.16 43.99 6.21
C SER A 753 13.10 43.16 6.94
N PHE A 754 13.33 41.86 7.05
CA PHE A 754 12.62 40.94 7.98
C PHE A 754 13.56 40.50 9.09
N GLU A 755 13.06 40.34 10.29
CA GLU A 755 13.83 39.84 11.43
C GLU A 755 14.20 38.37 11.23
N LYS A 756 15.43 37.97 11.56
CA LYS A 756 15.91 36.58 11.38
C LYS A 756 15.10 35.59 12.21
N LYS A 757 14.61 35.99 13.38
CA LYS A 757 13.90 35.07 14.31
C LYS A 757 12.38 35.24 14.28
N ASP A 758 11.87 36.26 13.56
CA ASP A 758 10.44 36.49 13.41
C ASP A 758 10.14 36.96 11.98
N ASN A 759 9.75 36.06 11.12
CA ASN A 759 9.47 36.31 9.72
C ASN A 759 8.47 35.29 9.16
N PRO A 760 7.84 35.54 7.99
CA PRO A 760 6.82 34.67 7.43
C PRO A 760 7.31 33.25 7.11
N MET A 761 8.61 33.05 6.88
CA MET A 761 9.18 31.72 6.54
C MET A 761 9.21 30.78 7.76
N ILE A 762 9.77 31.29 8.88
CA ILE A 762 9.93 30.50 10.12
C ILE A 762 8.58 30.23 10.76
N ASN A 763 7.64 31.17 10.66
CA ASN A 763 6.33 31.09 11.30
C ASN A 763 5.28 30.35 10.45
N ALA A 764 5.55 30.08 9.19
CA ALA A 764 4.64 29.32 8.32
C ALA A 764 4.42 27.86 8.83
N PRO A 765 3.24 27.25 8.55
CA PRO A 765 2.06 27.87 7.97
C PRO A 765 1.27 28.71 8.97
N HIS A 766 0.62 29.76 8.50
CA HIS A 766 -0.22 30.65 9.31
C HIS A 766 -1.66 30.12 9.33
N THR A 767 -2.23 29.96 10.53
CA THR A 767 -3.59 29.46 10.69
C THR A 767 -4.62 30.59 10.73
N TYR A 768 -5.88 30.25 10.44
CA TYR A 768 -7.00 31.16 10.59
C TYR A 768 -7.08 31.74 12.02
N LEU A 769 -6.91 30.90 13.05
CA LEU A 769 -6.99 31.31 14.45
C LEU A 769 -5.94 32.37 14.81
N GLU A 770 -4.72 32.21 14.30
CA GLU A 770 -3.63 33.17 14.53
C GLU A 770 -3.92 34.53 13.88
N LEU A 771 -4.43 34.51 12.66
CA LEU A 771 -4.73 35.76 11.93
C LEU A 771 -5.96 36.51 12.46
N SER A 772 -6.92 35.79 13.01
CA SER A 772 -8.13 36.38 13.59
C SER A 772 -7.97 36.81 15.07
N SER A 773 -6.81 36.52 15.67
CA SER A 773 -6.52 36.99 17.06
C SER A 773 -6.48 38.51 17.14
N ASP A 774 -6.94 39.03 18.26
CA ASP A 774 -6.88 40.49 18.54
C ASP A 774 -5.42 40.99 18.61
N GLU A 775 -4.52 40.16 19.12
CA GLU A 775 -3.08 40.45 19.20
C GLU A 775 -2.33 39.90 18.00
N TRP A 776 -1.52 40.73 17.37
CA TRP A 776 -0.55 40.32 16.35
C TRP A 776 0.87 40.59 16.86
N LYS A 777 1.60 39.53 17.19
CA LYS A 777 2.91 39.61 17.88
C LYS A 777 4.10 39.53 16.93
N HIS A 778 3.86 39.58 15.63
CA HIS A 778 4.91 39.45 14.60
C HIS A 778 5.37 40.85 14.10
N SER A 779 6.63 40.90 13.71
CA SER A 779 7.24 42.10 13.11
C SER A 779 6.78 42.40 11.68
N TYR A 780 6.11 41.46 11.04
CA TYR A 780 5.50 41.58 9.71
C TYR A 780 3.98 41.65 9.78
N SER A 781 3.33 42.13 8.71
CA SER A 781 1.89 42.32 8.70
C SER A 781 1.08 41.03 8.49
N ARG A 782 -0.19 41.01 8.95
CA ARG A 782 -1.15 39.95 8.64
C ARG A 782 -1.34 39.74 7.13
N GLN A 783 -1.21 40.81 6.34
CA GLN A 783 -1.28 40.78 4.88
C GLN A 783 -0.10 39.96 4.31
N GLU A 784 1.11 40.18 4.78
CA GLU A 784 2.31 39.41 4.38
C GLU A 784 2.23 37.96 4.84
N ALA A 785 1.68 37.69 6.00
CA ALA A 785 1.45 36.34 6.52
C ALA A 785 0.52 35.54 5.61
N ALA A 786 -0.70 36.01 5.38
CA ALA A 786 -1.78 35.21 4.77
C ALA A 786 -2.01 35.49 3.29
N PHE A 787 -1.77 36.71 2.83
CA PHE A 787 -2.18 37.15 1.50
C PHE A 787 -1.02 37.79 0.72
N PRO A 788 0.13 37.11 0.62
CA PRO A 788 1.30 37.64 -0.11
C PRO A 788 1.03 37.87 -1.61
N LYS A 789 -0.03 37.24 -2.14
CA LYS A 789 -0.53 37.41 -3.52
C LYS A 789 -2.02 37.70 -3.56
N LYS A 790 -2.46 38.47 -4.58
CA LYS A 790 -3.85 38.89 -4.74
C LYS A 790 -4.84 37.72 -4.85
N TYR A 791 -4.48 36.66 -5.61
CA TYR A 791 -5.37 35.51 -5.82
C TYR A 791 -5.72 34.78 -4.53
N LEU A 792 -4.88 34.88 -3.51
CA LEU A 792 -5.14 34.27 -2.21
C LEU A 792 -6.31 34.88 -1.46
N LYS A 793 -6.72 36.09 -1.80
CA LYS A 793 -7.89 36.74 -1.21
C LYS A 793 -9.20 36.08 -1.65
N ASP A 794 -9.21 35.50 -2.84
CA ASP A 794 -10.39 34.87 -3.42
C ASP A 794 -10.46 33.34 -3.09
N HIS A 795 -9.28 32.71 -2.90
CA HIS A 795 -9.20 31.25 -2.77
C HIS A 795 -8.11 30.82 -1.77
N LYS A 796 -8.22 31.27 -0.51
CA LYS A 796 -7.26 30.92 0.53
C LYS A 796 -7.47 29.48 1.04
N TYR A 797 -6.40 28.69 1.08
CA TYR A 797 -6.31 27.51 1.89
C TYR A 797 -5.84 27.86 3.31
N TRP A 798 -6.53 27.40 4.32
CA TRP A 798 -6.19 27.59 5.71
C TRP A 798 -5.63 26.31 6.32
N ALA A 799 -4.36 26.33 6.69
CA ALA A 799 -3.77 25.20 7.39
C ALA A 799 -4.52 24.91 8.69
N PRO A 800 -4.91 23.66 8.97
CA PRO A 800 -5.66 23.30 10.17
C PRO A 800 -4.83 23.44 11.47
N VAL A 801 -3.50 23.38 11.35
CA VAL A 801 -2.53 23.54 12.43
C VAL A 801 -1.36 24.41 11.98
N ALA A 802 -0.70 25.09 12.90
CA ALA A 802 0.53 25.81 12.66
C ALA A 802 1.72 24.84 12.53
N ARG A 803 2.95 25.33 12.56
CA ARG A 803 4.15 24.51 12.46
C ARG A 803 4.18 23.45 13.57
N VAL A 804 4.27 22.19 13.14
CA VAL A 804 4.30 21.04 14.05
C VAL A 804 5.65 20.92 14.74
N ASP A 805 5.66 20.70 16.05
CA ASP A 805 6.86 20.42 16.82
C ASP A 805 7.27 18.95 16.62
N ASN A 806 8.23 18.74 15.72
CA ASN A 806 8.75 17.43 15.42
C ASN A 806 9.55 16.84 16.61
N VAL A 807 10.26 17.67 17.36
CA VAL A 807 11.08 17.23 18.52
C VAL A 807 10.19 16.72 19.64
N TYR A 808 9.10 17.47 19.93
CA TYR A 808 8.09 17.01 20.88
C TYR A 808 7.49 15.67 20.47
N GLY A 809 7.07 15.53 19.20
CA GLY A 809 6.49 14.29 18.68
C GLY A 809 7.44 13.10 18.70
N ASP A 810 8.75 13.30 18.50
CA ASP A 810 9.73 12.23 18.59
C ASP A 810 10.01 11.77 20.02
N ARG A 811 9.90 12.68 20.98
CA ARG A 811 10.07 12.39 22.42
C ARG A 811 8.82 11.78 23.05
N ASN A 812 7.62 12.10 22.52
CA ASN A 812 6.33 11.68 23.04
C ASN A 812 5.67 10.71 22.05
N LEU A 813 6.22 9.51 21.94
CA LEU A 813 5.79 8.49 20.97
C LEU A 813 4.44 7.84 21.27
N VAL A 814 3.83 8.14 22.43
CA VAL A 814 2.54 7.58 22.82
C VAL A 814 1.43 8.45 22.22
N CYS A 815 0.59 7.83 21.40
CA CYS A 815 -0.68 8.40 21.01
C CYS A 815 -1.61 8.38 22.23
N SER A 816 -1.60 9.44 23.05
CA SER A 816 -2.65 9.62 24.05
C SER A 816 -3.94 9.96 23.30
N CYS A 817 -4.86 9.02 23.17
CA CYS A 817 -6.23 9.39 22.84
C CYS A 817 -6.71 10.39 23.89
N PRO A 818 -7.31 11.55 23.49
CA PRO A 818 -7.87 12.50 24.44
C PRO A 818 -8.86 11.79 25.36
N SER A 819 -8.85 12.15 26.64
CA SER A 819 -9.86 11.63 27.55
C SER A 819 -11.26 12.06 27.07
N MET A 820 -12.28 11.29 27.41
CA MET A 820 -13.68 11.65 27.08
C MET A 820 -14.06 13.02 27.62
N ASP A 821 -13.36 13.53 28.63
CA ASP A 821 -13.60 14.85 29.24
C ASP A 821 -13.19 16.02 28.32
N GLU A 822 -12.20 15.82 27.45
CA GLU A 822 -11.78 16.82 26.44
C GLU A 822 -12.83 17.04 25.33
N TYR A 823 -13.79 16.15 25.18
CA TYR A 823 -14.88 16.28 24.20
C TYR A 823 -16.18 16.86 24.81
N LYS A 824 -16.22 17.06 26.13
CA LYS A 824 -17.40 17.65 26.79
C LYS A 824 -17.57 19.12 26.43
N ASP A 825 -16.48 19.83 26.19
CA ASP A 825 -16.50 21.28 25.90
C ASP A 825 -16.82 21.60 24.41
N GLU A 826 -16.74 20.63 23.49
CA GLU A 826 -17.14 20.81 22.07
C GLU A 826 -18.65 20.59 21.84
N ALA A 827 -19.41 20.15 22.84
CA ALA A 827 -20.83 19.84 22.73
C ALA A 827 -21.73 20.96 23.32
N ALA A 828 -21.17 22.13 23.72
CA ALA A 828 -21.93 23.29 24.18
C ALA A 828 -22.17 24.31 23.06
#